data_a3d3468465b489432a69c547d9386e65
#
_entry.id   a3d3468465b489432a69c547d9386e65
#
_cell.length_a   1.000
_cell.length_b   1.000
_cell.length_c   1.000
_cell.angle_alpha   90.00
_cell.angle_beta   90.00
_cell.angle_gamma   90.00
#
_symmetry.space_group_name_H-M   'P 1'
#
loop_
_entity.id
_entity.type
_entity.pdbx_description
1 polymer ?
#
loop_
_entity_poly.entity_id
_entity_poly.type
_entity_poly.pdbx_seq_one_letter_code
_entity_poly.pdbx_strand_id
1 'polypeptide(L)'
;MSETGYPARQGLYDPRNEKDACGFGFVVDLKGRASHDIVEKALQVLCNLEHRGAVGAEKDTGDGAGILLQVPHAFLRERCGKLGFALPAAGQYGVGMVFLPPGAEGRAACERIIEETIRVEGQRVLGWRDVPTSGVTLGPSARASQPVIRQIFVGRGEGLGDDLAFERKLYVIRRQVEKKVSRSAIPGRSHFYLPSLSYKTIVFKGMLNAPQLRQFYPDLQHAAVVSALGMVHSRFSTNTFPSWSRAHPYRYISHNGEINTLRGNINWMHARQAMMKSALFGDDLQKILTVVDTDGSDSGMFDNVLELLTLAGRELPHAIMMMVPEAWSRHESMSPEKRAFYEFHSCLMEPWDGPASIAFTDGIRIGAVLDRNGLRPSRYYVTRDGLVVMASEVGVLDIPADQIVQKGRLQPGRLFYVDTEERRIVPDDELKQRIASAQPYARWLEDHMVRLEELPRPGRVIEPDHETVLRRQEVFGYTSEDVSRLITPMAVDGTEPIGSMGTDTPLAVLSEKPQLLFSYFKQLFAQVTNPPVDAIREEIIMAVETAVGPEGNLLEARPESARQLALPSPVIRNEDLERIRGLDGGPGSKGLRAITLPTLFKASAGGAGLRKALEDLRWRVSECLSEGYNVIILSDRGLDASEAPIPSLLAVSAVQHHLIREGTRTRCGIVLESGEPREVHHFALLTGYGASAINPYLAFE
;
A
#
# COMPACT_ATOMS: atom_id res chain seq x y z
N MET A 1 -37.86 1.47 -21.40
CA MET A 1 -36.65 1.23 -20.60
C MET A 1 -36.81 -0.17 -20.03
N SER A 2 -35.78 -1.00 -20.03
CA SER A 2 -35.82 -2.31 -19.38
C SER A 2 -36.00 -2.12 -17.85
N GLU A 3 -36.48 -3.13 -17.15
CA GLU A 3 -36.60 -3.12 -15.67
C GLU A 3 -35.29 -2.77 -14.96
N THR A 4 -34.16 -2.88 -15.65
CA THR A 4 -32.81 -2.60 -15.15
C THR A 4 -32.34 -1.15 -15.37
N GLY A 5 -33.12 -0.30 -16.02
CA GLY A 5 -32.71 1.08 -16.35
C GLY A 5 -31.70 1.23 -17.49
N TYR A 6 -31.15 0.13 -17.99
CA TYR A 6 -30.22 0.14 -19.13
C TYR A 6 -30.97 0.23 -20.47
N PRO A 7 -30.32 0.76 -21.55
CA PRO A 7 -30.86 0.68 -22.89
C PRO A 7 -31.18 -0.77 -23.28
N ALA A 8 -32.19 -0.94 -24.13
CA ALA A 8 -32.46 -2.26 -24.68
C ALA A 8 -31.31 -2.72 -25.59
N ARG A 9 -31.13 -4.04 -25.68
CA ARG A 9 -30.13 -4.64 -26.58
C ARG A 9 -30.25 -4.09 -27.97
N GLN A 10 -29.14 -3.58 -28.54
CA GLN A 10 -29.10 -3.04 -29.91
C GLN A 10 -27.68 -3.18 -30.51
N GLY A 11 -27.61 -3.65 -31.73
CA GLY A 11 -26.32 -3.91 -32.38
C GLY A 11 -25.44 -4.85 -31.58
N LEU A 12 -24.23 -4.41 -31.27
CA LEU A 12 -23.28 -5.16 -30.42
C LEU A 12 -23.49 -4.92 -28.92
N TYR A 13 -24.32 -3.93 -28.56
CA TYR A 13 -24.65 -3.65 -27.17
C TYR A 13 -25.65 -4.66 -26.60
N ASP A 14 -25.29 -5.31 -25.51
CA ASP A 14 -26.16 -6.18 -24.74
C ASP A 14 -26.02 -5.79 -23.24
N PRO A 15 -27.10 -5.32 -22.57
CA PRO A 15 -27.04 -4.90 -21.17
C PRO A 15 -26.60 -6.01 -20.21
N ARG A 16 -26.67 -7.27 -20.60
CA ARG A 16 -26.16 -8.40 -19.80
C ARG A 16 -24.63 -8.44 -19.74
N ASN A 17 -23.96 -7.74 -20.65
CA ASN A 17 -22.49 -7.64 -20.68
C ASN A 17 -21.98 -6.39 -19.94
N GLU A 18 -22.88 -5.54 -19.44
CA GLU A 18 -22.53 -4.40 -18.59
C GLU A 18 -22.00 -4.90 -17.26
N LYS A 19 -20.69 -5.01 -17.18
CA LYS A 19 -19.96 -5.34 -15.96
C LYS A 19 -18.86 -4.32 -15.80
N ASP A 20 -18.86 -3.69 -14.64
CA ASP A 20 -17.93 -2.64 -14.27
C ASP A 20 -16.98 -3.15 -13.19
N ALA A 21 -16.24 -2.25 -12.56
CA ALA A 21 -15.34 -2.55 -11.45
C ALA A 21 -16.08 -3.08 -10.21
N CYS A 22 -15.34 -3.61 -9.22
CA CYS A 22 -15.86 -4.11 -7.94
C CYS A 22 -16.97 -3.22 -7.34
N GLY A 23 -17.95 -3.85 -6.71
CA GLY A 23 -18.98 -3.20 -5.92
C GLY A 23 -18.62 -3.22 -4.43
N PHE A 24 -18.63 -2.07 -3.76
CA PHE A 24 -18.50 -2.03 -2.31
C PHE A 24 -19.53 -1.08 -1.70
N GLY A 25 -19.81 -1.27 -0.45
CA GLY A 25 -20.64 -0.35 0.32
C GLY A 25 -20.56 -0.62 1.81
N PHE A 26 -21.09 0.31 2.57
CA PHE A 26 -21.34 0.11 3.99
C PHE A 26 -22.65 0.75 4.42
N VAL A 27 -23.19 0.19 5.48
CA VAL A 27 -24.38 0.71 6.19
C VAL A 27 -23.99 0.89 7.65
N VAL A 28 -24.35 2.02 8.25
CA VAL A 28 -24.07 2.27 9.66
C VAL A 28 -25.20 3.06 10.32
N ASP A 29 -25.55 2.70 11.55
CA ASP A 29 -26.38 3.53 12.42
C ASP A 29 -25.49 4.59 13.09
N LEU A 30 -25.76 5.85 12.80
CA LEU A 30 -24.98 7.00 13.31
C LEU A 30 -24.93 7.05 14.84
N LYS A 31 -25.97 6.51 15.52
CA LYS A 31 -26.08 6.49 16.98
C LYS A 31 -25.44 5.24 17.62
N GLY A 32 -24.81 4.40 16.79
CA GLY A 32 -24.17 3.17 17.28
C GLY A 32 -25.12 2.08 17.76
N ARG A 33 -26.40 2.12 17.36
CA ARG A 33 -27.40 1.13 17.76
C ARG A 33 -27.23 -0.14 16.94
N ALA A 34 -26.79 -1.22 17.58
CA ALA A 34 -26.65 -2.50 16.93
C ALA A 34 -28.03 -3.14 16.71
N SER A 35 -28.31 -3.57 15.48
CA SER A 35 -29.53 -4.26 15.09
C SER A 35 -29.27 -5.28 13.98
N HIS A 36 -30.18 -6.25 13.84
CA HIS A 36 -30.16 -7.18 12.71
C HIS A 36 -30.55 -6.48 11.41
N ASP A 37 -31.34 -5.43 11.47
CA ASP A 37 -31.75 -4.61 10.32
C ASP A 37 -30.54 -3.99 9.59
N ILE A 38 -29.50 -3.56 10.32
CA ILE A 38 -28.24 -3.10 9.72
C ILE A 38 -27.54 -4.24 8.94
N VAL A 39 -27.55 -5.45 9.48
CA VAL A 39 -26.98 -6.63 8.80
C VAL A 39 -27.76 -6.95 7.53
N GLU A 40 -29.09 -6.96 7.59
CA GLU A 40 -29.96 -7.21 6.44
C GLU A 40 -29.77 -6.14 5.36
N LYS A 41 -29.72 -4.86 5.75
CA LYS A 41 -29.47 -3.75 4.81
C LYS A 41 -28.10 -3.85 4.15
N ALA A 42 -27.05 -4.21 4.89
CA ALA A 42 -25.71 -4.41 4.32
C ALA A 42 -25.70 -5.58 3.32
N LEU A 43 -26.36 -6.69 3.64
CA LEU A 43 -26.52 -7.82 2.70
C LEU A 43 -27.36 -7.43 1.48
N GLN A 44 -28.37 -6.59 1.64
CA GLN A 44 -29.16 -6.07 0.53
C GLN A 44 -28.33 -5.17 -0.39
N VAL A 45 -27.50 -4.28 0.20
CA VAL A 45 -26.52 -3.47 -0.57
C VAL A 45 -25.63 -4.37 -1.41
N LEU A 46 -25.11 -5.46 -0.80
CA LEU A 46 -24.27 -6.42 -1.51
C LEU A 46 -25.00 -7.07 -2.69
N CYS A 47 -26.23 -7.53 -2.48
CA CYS A 47 -27.04 -8.13 -3.55
C CYS A 47 -27.36 -7.13 -4.68
N ASN A 48 -27.67 -5.89 -4.33
CA ASN A 48 -27.97 -4.85 -5.31
C ASN A 48 -26.72 -4.37 -6.09
N LEU A 49 -25.52 -4.76 -5.63
CA LEU A 49 -24.23 -4.57 -6.32
C LEU A 49 -23.75 -5.83 -7.07
N GLU A 50 -24.59 -6.84 -7.27
CA GLU A 50 -24.21 -8.10 -7.92
C GLU A 50 -23.66 -7.86 -9.35
N HIS A 51 -24.23 -6.91 -10.10
CA HIS A 51 -23.78 -6.55 -11.43
C HIS A 51 -22.35 -6.01 -11.49
N ARG A 52 -21.79 -5.54 -10.37
CA ARG A 52 -20.40 -5.11 -10.23
C ARG A 52 -19.44 -6.25 -9.87
N GLY A 53 -19.96 -7.36 -9.38
CA GLY A 53 -19.17 -8.56 -9.13
C GLY A 53 -18.90 -9.34 -10.41
N ALA A 54 -17.85 -10.16 -10.40
CA ALA A 54 -17.57 -11.04 -11.51
C ALA A 54 -17.82 -12.51 -11.14
N VAL A 55 -18.19 -13.25 -12.16
CA VAL A 55 -18.19 -14.70 -12.18
C VAL A 55 -17.36 -15.15 -13.38
N GLY A 56 -16.59 -16.22 -13.22
CA GLY A 56 -15.80 -16.78 -14.31
C GLY A 56 -16.67 -17.58 -15.31
N ALA A 57 -16.10 -18.65 -15.86
CA ALA A 57 -16.84 -19.57 -16.74
C ALA A 57 -18.00 -20.29 -16.03
N GLU A 58 -17.92 -20.41 -14.71
CA GLU A 58 -18.93 -21.04 -13.84
C GLU A 58 -19.83 -19.96 -13.23
N LYS A 59 -21.14 -19.98 -13.53
CA LYS A 59 -22.09 -18.96 -13.02
C LYS A 59 -22.21 -18.93 -11.49
N ASP A 60 -21.98 -20.08 -10.85
CA ASP A 60 -22.14 -20.28 -9.40
C ASP A 60 -20.78 -20.18 -8.65
N THR A 61 -19.72 -19.75 -9.34
CA THR A 61 -18.41 -19.43 -8.74
C THR A 61 -18.12 -17.95 -8.90
N GLY A 62 -18.32 -17.17 -7.82
CA GLY A 62 -18.01 -15.74 -7.80
C GLY A 62 -16.53 -15.48 -7.53
N ASP A 63 -16.04 -14.32 -7.97
CA ASP A 63 -14.67 -13.85 -7.66
C ASP A 63 -14.46 -13.56 -6.17
N GLY A 64 -15.55 -13.32 -5.45
CA GLY A 64 -15.56 -13.16 -4.01
C GLY A 64 -16.63 -12.19 -3.52
N ALA A 65 -17.27 -12.56 -2.42
CA ALA A 65 -18.18 -11.69 -1.70
C ALA A 65 -17.98 -11.84 -0.19
N GLY A 66 -18.32 -10.80 0.58
CA GLY A 66 -18.23 -10.85 2.03
C GLY A 66 -18.80 -9.65 2.73
N ILE A 67 -18.88 -9.80 4.06
CA ILE A 67 -19.36 -8.78 4.99
C ILE A 67 -18.46 -8.75 6.25
N LEU A 68 -18.13 -7.54 6.70
CA LEU A 68 -17.53 -7.28 8.00
C LEU A 68 -18.61 -6.67 8.92
N LEU A 69 -18.70 -7.22 10.11
CA LEU A 69 -19.64 -6.82 11.16
C LEU A 69 -18.92 -6.62 12.49
N GLN A 70 -19.55 -5.94 13.43
CA GLN A 70 -19.15 -6.02 14.84
C GLN A 70 -19.40 -7.44 15.39
N VAL A 71 -18.62 -7.85 16.40
CA VAL A 71 -18.78 -9.15 17.07
C VAL A 71 -20.16 -9.25 17.71
N PRO A 72 -21.06 -10.16 17.28
CA PRO A 72 -22.41 -10.28 17.80
C PRO A 72 -22.40 -11.08 19.13
N HIS A 73 -22.03 -10.42 20.22
CA HIS A 73 -21.77 -11.05 21.53
C HIS A 73 -22.91 -11.94 22.01
N ALA A 74 -24.14 -11.44 21.98
CA ALA A 74 -25.32 -12.22 22.51
C ALA A 74 -25.52 -13.53 21.74
N PHE A 75 -25.43 -13.49 20.41
CA PHE A 75 -25.47 -14.64 19.52
C PHE A 75 -24.39 -15.67 19.86
N LEU A 76 -23.14 -15.21 19.92
CA LEU A 76 -21.98 -16.08 20.16
C LEU A 76 -22.05 -16.70 21.57
N ARG A 77 -22.44 -15.92 22.58
CA ARG A 77 -22.62 -16.42 23.96
C ARG A 77 -23.62 -17.56 24.02
N GLU A 78 -24.77 -17.44 23.35
CA GLU A 78 -25.77 -18.49 23.29
C GLU A 78 -25.20 -19.75 22.60
N ARG A 79 -24.54 -19.57 21.43
CA ARG A 79 -24.00 -20.69 20.65
C ARG A 79 -22.88 -21.43 21.38
N CYS A 80 -21.97 -20.71 22.00
CA CYS A 80 -20.86 -21.30 22.76
C CYS A 80 -21.35 -22.01 24.03
N GLY A 81 -22.38 -21.46 24.70
CA GLY A 81 -23.01 -22.13 25.84
C GLY A 81 -23.62 -23.49 25.48
N LYS A 82 -24.21 -23.61 24.27
CA LYS A 82 -24.71 -24.91 23.75
C LYS A 82 -23.59 -25.89 23.43
N LEU A 83 -22.38 -25.42 23.22
CA LEU A 83 -21.15 -26.23 22.97
C LEU A 83 -20.39 -26.57 24.26
N GLY A 84 -20.89 -26.16 25.41
CA GLY A 84 -20.31 -26.49 26.71
C GLY A 84 -19.22 -25.55 27.22
N PHE A 85 -19.02 -24.38 26.61
CA PHE A 85 -18.10 -23.37 27.13
C PHE A 85 -18.74 -21.97 27.20
N ALA A 86 -18.38 -21.23 28.25
CA ALA A 86 -18.92 -19.90 28.51
C ALA A 86 -18.01 -18.82 27.92
N LEU A 87 -18.61 -17.81 27.30
CA LEU A 87 -17.88 -16.60 26.91
C LEU A 87 -17.87 -15.57 28.05
N PRO A 88 -16.74 -14.90 28.30
CA PRO A 88 -16.67 -13.72 29.17
C PRO A 88 -17.54 -12.58 28.64
N ALA A 89 -17.56 -11.45 29.36
CA ALA A 89 -18.21 -10.23 28.88
C ALA A 89 -17.64 -9.77 27.55
N ALA A 90 -18.42 -8.98 26.79
CA ALA A 90 -17.95 -8.36 25.56
C ALA A 90 -16.66 -7.55 25.82
N GLY A 91 -15.70 -7.59 24.90
CA GLY A 91 -14.36 -6.98 25.06
C GLY A 91 -13.36 -7.83 25.86
N GLN A 92 -13.80 -8.85 26.58
CA GLN A 92 -12.92 -9.74 27.36
C GLN A 92 -12.53 -11.04 26.61
N TYR A 93 -12.92 -11.15 25.35
CA TYR A 93 -12.51 -12.22 24.45
C TYR A 93 -12.47 -11.72 23.01
N GLY A 94 -11.60 -12.34 22.21
CA GLY A 94 -11.58 -12.22 20.76
C GLY A 94 -12.17 -13.43 20.08
N VAL A 95 -12.71 -13.24 18.88
CA VAL A 95 -13.16 -14.32 18.01
C VAL A 95 -12.38 -14.32 16.71
N GLY A 96 -11.83 -15.48 16.34
CA GLY A 96 -11.16 -15.70 15.06
C GLY A 96 -12.05 -16.47 14.10
N MET A 97 -12.31 -15.92 12.93
CA MET A 97 -12.79 -16.70 11.80
C MET A 97 -11.60 -17.39 11.15
N VAL A 98 -11.64 -18.71 11.00
CA VAL A 98 -10.50 -19.51 10.56
C VAL A 98 -10.90 -20.40 9.40
N PHE A 99 -10.20 -20.26 8.28
CA PHE A 99 -10.24 -21.19 7.17
C PHE A 99 -9.17 -22.25 7.39
N LEU A 100 -9.53 -23.50 7.32
CA LEU A 100 -8.70 -24.66 7.66
C LEU A 100 -8.64 -25.67 6.51
N PRO A 101 -7.58 -26.47 6.42
CA PRO A 101 -7.50 -27.59 5.47
C PRO A 101 -8.70 -28.53 5.58
N PRO A 102 -9.26 -29.01 4.47
CA PRO A 102 -10.33 -30.02 4.47
C PRO A 102 -9.92 -31.34 5.12
N GLY A 103 -8.65 -31.75 4.94
CA GLY A 103 -8.10 -32.98 5.52
C GLY A 103 -7.98 -32.90 7.05
N ALA A 104 -8.40 -33.95 7.75
CA ALA A 104 -8.42 -33.99 9.22
C ALA A 104 -7.03 -33.78 9.85
N GLU A 105 -5.99 -34.39 9.30
CA GLU A 105 -4.61 -34.26 9.78
C GLU A 105 -4.10 -32.82 9.68
N GLY A 106 -4.23 -32.21 8.48
CA GLY A 106 -3.81 -30.82 8.26
C GLY A 106 -4.59 -29.83 9.13
N ARG A 107 -5.91 -30.06 9.28
CA ARG A 107 -6.76 -29.26 10.15
C ARG A 107 -6.31 -29.32 11.61
N ALA A 108 -6.15 -30.53 12.17
CA ALA A 108 -5.71 -30.72 13.54
C ALA A 108 -4.32 -30.12 13.81
N ALA A 109 -3.41 -30.16 12.80
CA ALA A 109 -2.10 -29.54 12.92
C ALA A 109 -2.20 -28.01 12.97
N CYS A 110 -3.05 -27.39 12.13
CA CYS A 110 -3.29 -25.93 12.18
C CYS A 110 -3.92 -25.51 13.50
N GLU A 111 -4.91 -26.24 14.00
CA GLU A 111 -5.59 -25.98 15.28
C GLU A 111 -4.59 -26.01 16.45
N ARG A 112 -3.71 -27.01 16.50
CA ARG A 112 -2.63 -27.07 17.50
C ARG A 112 -1.71 -25.85 17.46
N ILE A 113 -1.28 -25.44 16.27
CA ILE A 113 -0.41 -24.24 16.11
C ILE A 113 -1.13 -22.99 16.64
N ILE A 114 -2.42 -22.85 16.37
CA ILE A 114 -3.22 -21.71 16.85
C ILE A 114 -3.28 -21.75 18.37
N GLU A 115 -3.69 -22.87 18.96
CA GLU A 115 -3.83 -23.00 20.42
C GLU A 115 -2.51 -22.83 21.17
N GLU A 116 -1.42 -23.42 20.69
CA GLU A 116 -0.09 -23.26 21.25
C GLU A 116 0.34 -21.81 21.20
N THR A 117 0.12 -21.13 20.06
CA THR A 117 0.50 -19.72 19.93
C THR A 117 -0.30 -18.83 20.86
N ILE A 118 -1.63 -19.08 21.02
CA ILE A 118 -2.47 -18.37 21.99
C ILE A 118 -1.92 -18.52 23.41
N ARG A 119 -1.57 -19.74 23.83
CA ARG A 119 -1.05 -20.02 25.17
C ARG A 119 0.32 -19.39 25.39
N VAL A 120 1.24 -19.50 24.42
CA VAL A 120 2.58 -18.89 24.48
C VAL A 120 2.47 -17.37 24.60
N GLU A 121 1.51 -16.75 23.94
CA GLU A 121 1.27 -15.30 24.03
C GLU A 121 0.46 -14.90 25.29
N GLY A 122 0.31 -15.80 26.27
CA GLY A 122 -0.32 -15.51 27.55
C GLY A 122 -1.84 -15.35 27.49
N GLN A 123 -2.47 -15.82 26.41
CA GLN A 123 -3.93 -15.75 26.26
C GLN A 123 -4.56 -17.11 26.51
N ARG A 124 -5.89 -17.14 26.68
CA ARG A 124 -6.64 -18.37 27.01
C ARG A 124 -7.41 -18.88 25.81
N VAL A 125 -7.28 -20.15 25.49
CA VAL A 125 -8.17 -20.83 24.54
C VAL A 125 -9.49 -21.13 25.27
N LEU A 126 -10.61 -20.52 24.83
CA LEU A 126 -11.92 -20.76 25.42
C LEU A 126 -12.62 -21.94 24.75
N GLY A 127 -12.48 -22.07 23.44
CA GLY A 127 -13.06 -23.18 22.69
C GLY A 127 -13.15 -22.92 21.20
N TRP A 128 -13.66 -23.90 20.48
CA TRP A 128 -13.88 -23.89 19.05
C TRP A 128 -15.36 -24.08 18.71
N ARG A 129 -15.79 -23.45 17.63
CA ARG A 129 -17.11 -23.61 17.04
C ARG A 129 -16.99 -23.90 15.55
N ASP A 130 -17.64 -24.94 15.06
CA ASP A 130 -17.83 -25.11 13.62
C ASP A 130 -18.85 -24.10 13.12
N VAL A 131 -18.47 -23.35 12.07
CA VAL A 131 -19.36 -22.38 11.45
C VAL A 131 -20.31 -23.15 10.52
N PRO A 132 -21.63 -23.05 10.71
CA PRO A 132 -22.58 -23.65 9.77
C PRO A 132 -22.39 -23.04 8.37
N THR A 133 -22.19 -23.90 7.39
CA THR A 133 -22.06 -23.48 5.98
C THR A 133 -22.93 -24.36 5.08
N SER A 134 -23.52 -23.75 4.05
CA SER A 134 -24.30 -24.46 3.03
C SER A 134 -23.62 -24.35 1.67
N GLY A 135 -23.00 -25.44 1.23
CA GLY A 135 -22.34 -25.48 -0.09
C GLY A 135 -23.28 -25.81 -1.26
N VAL A 136 -24.60 -25.79 -1.07
CA VAL A 136 -25.57 -26.23 -2.09
C VAL A 136 -25.47 -25.41 -3.37
N THR A 137 -25.23 -24.12 -3.26
CA THR A 137 -25.19 -23.15 -4.37
C THR A 137 -23.79 -22.90 -4.93
N LEU A 138 -22.74 -23.57 -4.41
CA LEU A 138 -21.38 -23.38 -4.86
C LEU A 138 -21.13 -24.04 -6.21
N GLY A 139 -20.47 -23.31 -7.12
CA GLY A 139 -19.92 -23.88 -8.34
C GLY A 139 -18.75 -24.85 -8.07
N PRO A 140 -18.39 -25.67 -9.08
CA PRO A 140 -17.36 -26.70 -8.94
C PRO A 140 -16.02 -26.19 -8.40
N SER A 141 -15.49 -25.11 -8.95
CA SER A 141 -14.19 -24.55 -8.54
C SER A 141 -14.20 -23.99 -7.11
N ALA A 142 -15.26 -23.26 -6.73
CA ALA A 142 -15.42 -22.76 -5.37
C ALA A 142 -15.52 -23.92 -4.37
N ARG A 143 -16.25 -24.98 -4.72
CA ARG A 143 -16.43 -26.20 -3.89
C ARG A 143 -15.11 -26.97 -3.75
N ALA A 144 -14.36 -27.15 -4.85
CA ALA A 144 -13.09 -27.87 -4.83
C ALA A 144 -12.03 -27.22 -3.95
N SER A 145 -12.07 -25.89 -3.83
CA SER A 145 -11.15 -25.10 -3.00
C SER A 145 -11.75 -24.66 -1.65
N GLN A 146 -12.94 -25.14 -1.28
CA GLN A 146 -13.62 -24.73 -0.07
C GLN A 146 -12.84 -25.17 1.18
N PRO A 147 -12.47 -24.25 2.10
CA PRO A 147 -11.89 -24.60 3.38
C PRO A 147 -12.97 -25.14 4.36
N VAL A 148 -12.52 -25.82 5.40
CA VAL A 148 -13.35 -26.00 6.60
C VAL A 148 -13.32 -24.69 7.39
N ILE A 149 -14.48 -24.19 7.78
CA ILE A 149 -14.60 -22.89 8.44
C ILE A 149 -14.96 -23.10 9.92
N ARG A 150 -14.10 -22.61 10.81
CA ARG A 150 -14.29 -22.67 12.26
C ARG A 150 -14.08 -21.31 12.91
N GLN A 151 -14.63 -21.15 14.11
CA GLN A 151 -14.34 -20.01 14.98
C GLN A 151 -13.52 -20.47 16.18
N ILE A 152 -12.42 -19.75 16.46
CA ILE A 152 -11.64 -19.87 17.69
C ILE A 152 -12.01 -18.74 18.64
N PHE A 153 -12.20 -19.03 19.90
CA PHE A 153 -12.48 -18.04 20.94
C PHE A 153 -11.29 -17.92 21.88
N VAL A 154 -10.77 -16.70 21.99
CA VAL A 154 -9.55 -16.37 22.73
C VAL A 154 -9.91 -15.47 23.89
N GLY A 155 -9.80 -15.98 25.11
CA GLY A 155 -10.02 -15.19 26.33
C GLY A 155 -8.83 -14.26 26.61
N ARG A 156 -9.12 -13.03 27.02
CA ARG A 156 -8.11 -12.04 27.40
C ARG A 156 -7.32 -12.55 28.62
N GLY A 157 -5.99 -12.56 28.50
CA GLY A 157 -5.06 -12.88 29.58
C GLY A 157 -4.92 -11.75 30.59
N GLU A 158 -4.31 -12.06 31.71
CA GLU A 158 -3.98 -11.06 32.73
C GLU A 158 -2.84 -10.14 32.28
N GLY A 159 -2.76 -8.94 32.86
CA GLY A 159 -1.64 -8.00 32.62
C GLY A 159 -1.73 -7.14 31.36
N LEU A 160 -2.79 -7.23 30.56
CA LEU A 160 -3.03 -6.33 29.42
C LEU A 160 -3.68 -5.02 29.92
N GLY A 161 -3.01 -3.88 29.65
CA GLY A 161 -3.38 -2.58 30.22
C GLY A 161 -4.71 -2.04 29.72
N ASP A 162 -4.99 -2.16 28.44
CA ASP A 162 -6.18 -1.61 27.80
C ASP A 162 -6.75 -2.54 26.71
N ASP A 163 -7.86 -2.17 26.12
CA ASP A 163 -8.52 -2.97 25.10
C ASP A 163 -7.71 -2.99 23.78
N LEU A 164 -7.00 -1.92 23.47
CA LEU A 164 -6.14 -1.87 22.29
C LEU A 164 -4.90 -2.78 22.49
N ALA A 165 -4.41 -2.94 23.71
CA ALA A 165 -3.36 -3.90 24.04
C ALA A 165 -3.82 -5.34 23.76
N PHE A 166 -5.08 -5.66 24.04
CA PHE A 166 -5.63 -6.97 23.69
C PHE A 166 -5.76 -7.16 22.18
N GLU A 167 -6.23 -6.15 21.44
CA GLU A 167 -6.28 -6.21 19.97
C GLU A 167 -4.90 -6.40 19.35
N ARG A 168 -3.88 -5.67 19.83
CA ARG A 168 -2.47 -5.88 19.44
C ARG A 168 -2.02 -7.32 19.68
N LYS A 169 -2.38 -7.88 20.83
CA LYS A 169 -2.00 -9.27 21.17
C LYS A 169 -2.70 -10.28 20.24
N LEU A 170 -3.96 -10.08 19.90
CA LEU A 170 -4.66 -10.91 18.91
C LEU A 170 -4.00 -10.81 17.52
N TYR A 171 -3.58 -9.61 17.11
CA TYR A 171 -2.81 -9.40 15.89
C TYR A 171 -1.48 -10.14 15.91
N VAL A 172 -0.71 -10.06 17.00
CA VAL A 172 0.57 -10.77 17.17
C VAL A 172 0.38 -12.28 17.07
N ILE A 173 -0.65 -12.83 17.71
CA ILE A 173 -1.01 -14.25 17.63
C ILE A 173 -1.30 -14.62 16.17
N ARG A 174 -2.17 -13.90 15.50
CA ARG A 174 -2.55 -14.17 14.10
C ARG A 174 -1.33 -14.18 13.18
N ARG A 175 -0.47 -13.14 13.26
CA ARG A 175 0.72 -13.05 12.39
C ARG A 175 1.71 -14.17 12.63
N GLN A 176 1.89 -14.60 13.87
CA GLN A 176 2.75 -15.75 14.17
C GLN A 176 2.17 -17.05 13.63
N VAL A 177 0.85 -17.27 13.81
CA VAL A 177 0.16 -18.46 13.29
C VAL A 177 0.27 -18.53 11.78
N GLU A 178 -0.04 -17.43 11.06
CA GLU A 178 0.07 -17.34 9.60
C GLU A 178 1.48 -17.74 9.14
N LYS A 179 2.53 -17.21 9.77
CA LYS A 179 3.92 -17.53 9.45
C LYS A 179 4.30 -18.98 9.77
N LYS A 180 3.87 -19.51 10.91
CA LYS A 180 4.16 -20.89 11.28
C LYS A 180 3.51 -21.88 10.31
N VAL A 181 2.26 -21.64 9.94
CA VAL A 181 1.56 -22.50 8.99
C VAL A 181 2.15 -22.38 7.58
N SER A 182 2.44 -21.16 7.09
CA SER A 182 3.01 -20.97 5.75
C SER A 182 4.38 -21.64 5.57
N ARG A 183 5.19 -21.68 6.63
CA ARG A 183 6.52 -22.31 6.64
C ARG A 183 6.51 -23.80 6.94
N SER A 184 5.36 -24.37 7.28
CA SER A 184 5.22 -25.77 7.64
C SER A 184 5.05 -26.67 6.40
N ALA A 185 5.19 -27.99 6.60
CA ALA A 185 4.85 -29.02 5.61
C ALA A 185 3.42 -29.57 5.78
N ILE A 186 2.53 -28.83 6.44
CA ILE A 186 1.15 -29.28 6.73
C ILE A 186 0.38 -29.55 5.42
N PRO A 187 -0.21 -30.73 5.27
CA PRO A 187 -1.03 -31.05 4.09
C PRO A 187 -2.23 -30.09 3.97
N GLY A 188 -2.43 -29.53 2.78
CA GLY A 188 -3.53 -28.61 2.50
C GLY A 188 -3.38 -27.20 3.11
N ARG A 189 -2.20 -26.80 3.55
CA ARG A 189 -1.91 -25.47 4.13
C ARG A 189 -2.35 -24.30 3.24
N SER A 190 -2.48 -24.49 1.94
CA SER A 190 -2.97 -23.47 0.99
C SER A 190 -4.42 -23.02 1.27
N HIS A 191 -5.20 -23.83 2.01
CA HIS A 191 -6.55 -23.46 2.45
C HIS A 191 -6.54 -22.65 3.75
N PHE A 192 -5.38 -22.56 4.42
CA PHE A 192 -5.30 -21.89 5.72
C PHE A 192 -5.30 -20.36 5.54
N TYR A 193 -6.22 -19.71 6.25
CA TYR A 193 -6.30 -18.25 6.32
C TYR A 193 -7.12 -17.82 7.54
N LEU A 194 -6.79 -16.66 8.12
CA LEU A 194 -7.58 -16.03 9.18
C LEU A 194 -8.24 -14.75 8.64
N PRO A 195 -9.50 -14.80 8.16
CA PRO A 195 -10.26 -13.61 7.76
C PRO A 195 -10.30 -12.52 8.82
N SER A 196 -10.47 -12.90 10.08
CA SER A 196 -10.42 -11.99 11.23
C SER A 196 -9.96 -12.73 12.50
N LEU A 197 -9.34 -12.00 13.42
CA LEU A 197 -9.11 -12.37 14.82
C LEU A 197 -9.13 -11.08 15.64
N SER A 198 -10.26 -10.73 16.20
CA SER A 198 -10.51 -9.45 16.85
C SER A 198 -11.54 -9.59 17.98
N TYR A 199 -11.52 -8.67 18.94
CA TYR A 199 -12.60 -8.54 19.89
C TYR A 199 -13.71 -7.58 19.41
N LYS A 200 -13.45 -6.83 18.32
CA LYS A 200 -14.35 -5.81 17.77
C LYS A 200 -15.14 -6.28 16.57
N THR A 201 -14.47 -6.94 15.62
CA THR A 201 -15.02 -7.24 14.30
C THR A 201 -14.93 -8.72 13.94
N ILE A 202 -15.83 -9.14 13.05
CA ILE A 202 -15.84 -10.48 12.46
C ILE A 202 -16.11 -10.37 10.96
N VAL A 203 -15.42 -11.19 10.16
CA VAL A 203 -15.53 -11.20 8.70
C VAL A 203 -16.07 -12.51 8.19
N PHE A 204 -17.17 -12.46 7.45
CA PHE A 204 -17.73 -13.56 6.68
C PHE A 204 -17.45 -13.32 5.20
N LYS A 205 -16.74 -14.21 4.54
CA LYS A 205 -16.36 -14.04 3.13
C LYS A 205 -16.05 -15.37 2.45
N GLY A 206 -15.96 -15.37 1.12
CA GLY A 206 -15.56 -16.55 0.36
C GLY A 206 -15.58 -16.33 -1.15
N MET A 207 -15.24 -17.38 -1.92
CA MET A 207 -15.41 -17.42 -3.38
C MET A 207 -16.90 -17.56 -3.73
N LEU A 208 -17.64 -16.51 -3.46
CA LEU A 208 -19.09 -16.43 -3.53
C LEU A 208 -19.47 -15.27 -4.46
N ASN A 209 -20.64 -15.37 -5.09
CA ASN A 209 -21.32 -14.19 -5.59
C ASN A 209 -22.18 -13.54 -4.48
N ALA A 210 -22.69 -12.36 -4.73
CA ALA A 210 -23.40 -11.59 -3.72
C ALA A 210 -24.58 -12.33 -3.06
N PRO A 211 -25.54 -12.95 -3.80
CA PRO A 211 -26.65 -13.69 -3.21
C PRO A 211 -26.22 -14.94 -2.42
N GLN A 212 -25.11 -15.57 -2.78
CA GLN A 212 -24.65 -16.79 -2.13
C GLN A 212 -24.16 -16.53 -0.69
N LEU A 213 -23.65 -15.34 -0.35
CA LEU A 213 -23.09 -15.07 0.98
C LEU A 213 -24.07 -15.38 2.10
N ARG A 214 -25.30 -14.90 1.98
CA ARG A 214 -26.37 -15.13 2.97
C ARG A 214 -26.78 -16.60 3.05
N GLN A 215 -26.81 -17.31 1.91
CA GLN A 215 -27.16 -18.71 1.84
C GLN A 215 -26.06 -19.61 2.39
N PHE A 216 -24.80 -19.26 2.09
CA PHE A 216 -23.63 -20.02 2.52
C PHE A 216 -23.39 -19.93 4.03
N TYR A 217 -23.67 -18.76 4.65
CA TYR A 217 -23.53 -18.54 6.09
C TYR A 217 -24.90 -18.36 6.77
N PRO A 218 -25.59 -19.44 7.18
CA PRO A 218 -26.89 -19.35 7.86
C PRO A 218 -26.88 -18.49 9.13
N ASP A 219 -25.74 -18.35 9.81
CA ASP A 219 -25.57 -17.45 10.95
C ASP A 219 -26.02 -16.02 10.64
N LEU A 220 -25.75 -15.52 9.41
CA LEU A 220 -26.11 -14.16 8.99
C LEU A 220 -27.63 -13.91 8.94
N GLN A 221 -28.44 -14.97 8.90
CA GLN A 221 -29.91 -14.88 8.91
C GLN A 221 -30.51 -14.89 10.32
N HIS A 222 -29.67 -15.08 11.33
CA HIS A 222 -30.18 -15.23 12.72
C HIS A 222 -30.39 -13.84 13.34
N ALA A 223 -31.60 -13.56 13.84
CA ALA A 223 -31.99 -12.25 14.39
C ALA A 223 -31.10 -11.72 15.53
N ALA A 224 -30.41 -12.61 16.26
CA ALA A 224 -29.43 -12.21 17.28
C ALA A 224 -28.05 -11.83 16.73
N VAL A 225 -27.80 -11.99 15.43
CA VAL A 225 -26.62 -11.43 14.78
C VAL A 225 -26.90 -9.96 14.49
N VAL A 226 -26.42 -9.12 15.36
CA VAL A 226 -26.65 -7.67 15.36
C VAL A 226 -25.34 -6.91 15.22
N SER A 227 -25.39 -5.78 14.53
CA SER A 227 -24.25 -4.86 14.35
C SER A 227 -24.76 -3.43 14.20
N ALA A 228 -23.98 -2.44 14.62
CA ALA A 228 -24.27 -1.05 14.33
C ALA A 228 -23.71 -0.62 12.94
N LEU A 229 -22.84 -1.41 12.35
CA LEU A 229 -22.27 -1.19 11.03
C LEU A 229 -22.11 -2.51 10.27
N GLY A 230 -22.18 -2.43 8.93
CA GLY A 230 -21.85 -3.54 8.05
C GLY A 230 -21.14 -3.03 6.81
N MET A 231 -19.93 -3.53 6.52
CA MET A 231 -19.17 -3.22 5.33
C MET A 231 -19.14 -4.42 4.39
N VAL A 232 -19.51 -4.23 3.15
CA VAL A 232 -19.71 -5.30 2.15
C VAL A 232 -18.92 -5.04 0.88
N HIS A 233 -18.63 -6.12 0.17
CA HIS A 233 -17.92 -6.04 -1.11
C HIS A 233 -18.29 -7.20 -2.03
N SER A 234 -18.51 -6.88 -3.31
CA SER A 234 -18.63 -7.82 -4.42
C SER A 234 -17.42 -7.64 -5.33
N ARG A 235 -16.57 -8.67 -5.42
CA ARG A 235 -15.28 -8.60 -6.08
C ARG A 235 -15.40 -8.81 -7.59
N PHE A 236 -14.66 -7.98 -8.34
CA PHE A 236 -14.31 -8.19 -9.73
C PHE A 236 -12.78 -8.31 -9.82
N SER A 237 -12.28 -9.51 -10.11
CA SER A 237 -10.85 -9.78 -10.12
C SER A 237 -10.26 -9.55 -11.50
N THR A 238 -9.32 -8.61 -11.63
CA THR A 238 -8.64 -8.30 -12.89
C THR A 238 -7.21 -8.84 -12.95
N ASN A 239 -6.44 -8.69 -11.87
CA ASN A 239 -4.99 -8.94 -11.84
C ASN A 239 -4.57 -10.14 -11.00
N THR A 240 -5.47 -10.74 -10.23
CA THR A 240 -5.18 -11.90 -9.37
C THR A 240 -6.28 -12.93 -9.47
N PHE A 241 -5.92 -14.21 -9.50
CA PHE A 241 -6.90 -15.29 -9.50
C PHE A 241 -7.78 -15.24 -8.24
N PRO A 242 -9.11 -15.46 -8.38
CA PRO A 242 -10.01 -15.58 -7.23
C PRO A 242 -9.57 -16.67 -6.26
N SER A 243 -9.77 -16.41 -4.98
CA SER A 243 -9.59 -17.41 -3.92
C SER A 243 -10.41 -17.03 -2.70
N TRP A 244 -10.67 -18.02 -1.80
CA TRP A 244 -11.39 -17.81 -0.54
C TRP A 244 -10.76 -16.72 0.32
N SER A 245 -9.42 -16.66 0.39
CA SER A 245 -8.67 -15.68 1.17
C SER A 245 -8.68 -14.27 0.57
N ARG A 246 -8.70 -14.16 -0.76
CA ARG A 246 -8.65 -12.88 -1.49
C ARG A 246 -10.00 -12.19 -1.63
N ALA A 247 -11.10 -12.85 -1.26
CA ALA A 247 -12.40 -12.18 -1.15
C ALA A 247 -12.32 -11.03 -0.13
N HIS A 248 -13.03 -9.94 -0.40
CA HIS A 248 -13.20 -8.83 0.54
C HIS A 248 -14.45 -9.03 1.42
N PRO A 249 -14.60 -8.26 2.53
CA PRO A 249 -13.65 -7.33 3.12
C PRO A 249 -12.40 -8.00 3.70
N TYR A 250 -11.34 -7.20 3.84
CA TYR A 250 -10.21 -7.53 4.71
C TYR A 250 -10.54 -7.14 6.16
N ARG A 251 -9.52 -6.99 7.03
CA ARG A 251 -9.72 -6.78 8.48
C ARG A 251 -10.14 -5.35 8.81
N TYR A 252 -9.61 -4.40 8.03
CA TYR A 252 -9.87 -2.97 8.16
C TYR A 252 -10.53 -2.36 6.93
N ILE A 253 -10.31 -2.93 5.74
CA ILE A 253 -10.71 -2.29 4.49
C ILE A 253 -11.59 -3.14 3.58
N SER A 254 -12.27 -2.39 2.71
CA SER A 254 -12.87 -2.85 1.47
C SER A 254 -12.44 -1.90 0.36
N HIS A 255 -11.82 -2.42 -0.71
CA HIS A 255 -11.16 -1.62 -1.74
C HIS A 255 -11.75 -1.89 -3.12
N ASN A 256 -12.05 -0.83 -3.84
CA ASN A 256 -12.41 -0.85 -5.24
C ASN A 256 -11.36 -0.04 -6.03
N GLY A 257 -10.53 -0.70 -6.78
CA GLY A 257 -9.48 -0.09 -7.57
C GLY A 257 -8.22 -0.93 -7.66
N GLU A 258 -7.12 -0.26 -7.91
CA GLU A 258 -5.77 -0.83 -8.07
C GLU A 258 -4.76 0.07 -7.36
N ILE A 259 -3.80 -0.53 -6.67
CA ILE A 259 -2.63 0.18 -6.16
C ILE A 259 -1.50 0.04 -7.19
N ASN A 260 -1.31 1.06 -8.02
CA ASN A 260 -0.33 1.02 -9.11
C ASN A 260 1.12 1.03 -8.60
N THR A 261 1.37 1.66 -7.46
CA THR A 261 2.69 1.77 -6.83
C THR A 261 3.09 0.56 -5.99
N LEU A 262 2.29 -0.50 -6.00
CA LEU A 262 2.37 -1.65 -5.09
C LEU A 262 3.77 -2.23 -4.92
N ARG A 263 4.53 -2.46 -6.00
CA ARG A 263 5.88 -3.04 -5.92
C ARG A 263 6.84 -2.15 -5.14
N GLY A 264 6.80 -0.85 -5.39
CA GLY A 264 7.58 0.13 -4.63
C GLY A 264 7.20 0.11 -3.16
N ASN A 265 5.90 0.12 -2.85
CA ASN A 265 5.40 0.08 -1.48
C ASN A 265 5.86 -1.18 -0.73
N ILE A 266 5.78 -2.36 -1.36
CA ILE A 266 6.27 -3.61 -0.77
C ILE A 266 7.77 -3.54 -0.49
N ASN A 267 8.56 -3.12 -1.48
CA ASN A 267 10.01 -3.06 -1.38
C ASN A 267 10.46 -2.07 -0.29
N TRP A 268 9.84 -0.90 -0.22
CA TRP A 268 10.14 0.08 0.82
C TRP A 268 9.68 -0.36 2.20
N MET A 269 8.51 -1.00 2.32
CA MET A 269 8.09 -1.60 3.59
C MET A 269 9.08 -2.66 4.06
N HIS A 270 9.62 -3.48 3.15
CA HIS A 270 10.66 -4.45 3.48
C HIS A 270 11.97 -3.78 3.90
N ALA A 271 12.40 -2.73 3.19
CA ALA A 271 13.64 -2.01 3.48
C ALA A 271 13.63 -1.35 4.88
N ARG A 272 12.49 -0.76 5.29
CA ARG A 272 12.39 -0.01 6.56
C ARG A 272 12.12 -0.87 7.79
N GLN A 273 11.77 -2.15 7.63
CA GLN A 273 11.42 -3.04 8.76
C GLN A 273 12.51 -3.14 9.81
N ALA A 274 13.78 -3.17 9.41
CA ALA A 274 14.91 -3.27 10.34
C ALA A 274 15.02 -2.08 11.31
N MET A 275 14.51 -0.91 10.91
CA MET A 275 14.54 0.32 11.71
C MET A 275 13.27 0.56 12.51
N MET A 276 12.24 -0.26 12.31
CA MET A 276 10.98 -0.11 13.04
C MET A 276 11.16 -0.40 14.53
N LYS A 277 10.63 0.50 15.35
CA LYS A 277 10.54 0.39 16.80
C LYS A 277 9.18 0.87 17.25
N SER A 278 8.61 0.25 18.27
CA SER A 278 7.33 0.66 18.85
C SER A 278 7.30 0.30 20.32
N ALA A 279 7.11 1.28 21.17
CA ALA A 279 6.94 1.07 22.61
C ALA A 279 5.68 0.25 22.92
N LEU A 280 4.65 0.35 22.07
CA LEU A 280 3.39 -0.37 22.24
C LEU A 280 3.48 -1.87 21.91
N PHE A 281 4.35 -2.23 20.97
CA PHE A 281 4.61 -3.63 20.62
C PHE A 281 5.78 -4.23 21.44
N GLY A 282 6.75 -3.42 21.84
CA GLY A 282 7.96 -3.93 22.48
C GLY A 282 8.61 -5.04 21.65
N ASP A 283 8.99 -6.14 22.31
CA ASP A 283 9.60 -7.32 21.68
C ASP A 283 8.64 -8.07 20.73
N ASP A 284 7.35 -7.88 20.86
CA ASP A 284 6.36 -8.50 19.98
C ASP A 284 6.49 -8.02 18.53
N LEU A 285 7.08 -6.82 18.30
CA LEU A 285 7.29 -6.30 16.96
C LEU A 285 8.09 -7.27 16.07
N GLN A 286 9.13 -7.90 16.61
CA GLN A 286 9.95 -8.84 15.85
C GLN A 286 9.18 -10.10 15.43
N LYS A 287 8.17 -10.50 16.20
CA LYS A 287 7.33 -11.67 15.91
C LYS A 287 6.43 -11.45 14.68
N ILE A 288 6.08 -10.20 14.36
CA ILE A 288 5.16 -9.86 13.27
C ILE A 288 5.85 -9.49 11.95
N LEU A 289 7.17 -9.27 11.95
CA LEU A 289 7.93 -9.00 10.72
C LEU A 289 8.11 -10.30 9.90
N THR A 290 7.93 -10.37 8.59
CA THR A 290 7.61 -9.29 7.64
C THR A 290 6.14 -8.87 7.73
N VAL A 291 5.87 -7.57 7.55
CA VAL A 291 4.52 -7.02 7.71
C VAL A 291 3.62 -7.42 6.54
N VAL A 292 4.09 -7.19 5.32
CA VAL A 292 3.32 -7.42 4.10
C VAL A 292 3.33 -8.90 3.72
N ASP A 293 2.14 -9.45 3.46
CA ASP A 293 1.96 -10.78 2.88
C ASP A 293 1.95 -10.66 1.36
N THR A 294 3.07 -11.03 0.74
CA THR A 294 3.27 -10.90 -0.72
C THR A 294 2.47 -11.89 -1.55
N ASP A 295 1.87 -12.92 -0.95
CA ASP A 295 0.98 -13.87 -1.62
C ASP A 295 -0.46 -13.35 -1.72
N GLY A 296 -0.74 -12.23 -1.04
CA GLY A 296 -2.04 -11.54 -1.03
C GLY A 296 -2.35 -10.76 -2.31
N SER A 297 -3.49 -10.05 -2.32
CA SER A 297 -3.78 -9.01 -3.31
C SER A 297 -3.20 -7.66 -2.85
N ASP A 298 -3.17 -6.67 -3.76
CA ASP A 298 -2.82 -5.28 -3.45
C ASP A 298 -3.59 -4.74 -2.24
N SER A 299 -4.90 -4.97 -2.22
CA SER A 299 -5.79 -4.60 -1.12
C SER A 299 -5.43 -5.30 0.20
N GLY A 300 -5.06 -6.59 0.14
CA GLY A 300 -4.61 -7.35 1.32
C GLY A 300 -3.28 -6.81 1.87
N MET A 301 -2.38 -6.41 1.00
CA MET A 301 -1.10 -5.80 1.37
C MET A 301 -1.28 -4.41 1.97
N PHE A 302 -2.19 -3.60 1.40
CA PHE A 302 -2.61 -2.32 1.98
C PHE A 302 -3.19 -2.51 3.39
N ASP A 303 -4.12 -3.47 3.56
CA ASP A 303 -4.73 -3.82 4.83
C ASP A 303 -3.69 -4.20 5.90
N ASN A 304 -2.64 -4.94 5.51
CA ASN A 304 -1.56 -5.32 6.44
C ASN A 304 -0.82 -4.10 7.01
N VAL A 305 -0.54 -3.10 6.17
CA VAL A 305 0.18 -1.88 6.60
C VAL A 305 -0.73 -0.99 7.43
N LEU A 306 -1.99 -0.81 6.99
CA LEU A 306 -2.98 -0.03 7.74
C LEU A 306 -3.22 -0.60 9.14
N GLU A 307 -3.38 -1.92 9.25
CA GLU A 307 -3.52 -2.63 10.52
C GLU A 307 -2.31 -2.39 11.44
N LEU A 308 -1.08 -2.52 10.91
CA LEU A 308 0.13 -2.24 11.68
C LEU A 308 0.16 -0.80 12.20
N LEU A 309 -0.06 0.19 11.32
CA LEU A 309 -0.02 1.61 11.69
C LEU A 309 -1.05 1.94 12.77
N THR A 310 -2.27 1.40 12.63
CA THR A 310 -3.35 1.62 13.59
C THR A 310 -3.02 0.98 14.94
N LEU A 311 -2.55 -0.26 14.95
CA LEU A 311 -2.18 -0.97 16.17
C LEU A 311 -0.88 -0.45 16.81
N ALA A 312 -0.03 0.24 16.05
CA ALA A 312 1.10 1.00 16.58
C ALA A 312 0.72 2.34 17.22
N GLY A 313 -0.59 2.65 17.30
CA GLY A 313 -1.12 3.81 18.02
C GLY A 313 -1.53 5.00 17.17
N ARG A 314 -1.48 4.91 15.84
CA ARG A 314 -2.04 5.95 14.98
C ARG A 314 -3.58 5.83 14.93
N GLU A 315 -4.27 6.96 14.95
CA GLU A 315 -5.70 6.95 14.64
C GLU A 315 -5.91 6.42 13.22
N LEU A 316 -6.98 5.66 13.01
CA LEU A 316 -7.30 5.07 11.70
C LEU A 316 -7.31 6.11 10.55
N PRO A 317 -7.98 7.29 10.68
CA PRO A 317 -7.93 8.30 9.63
C PRO A 317 -6.53 8.93 9.45
N HIS A 318 -5.71 9.02 10.51
CA HIS A 318 -4.32 9.46 10.39
C HIS A 318 -3.51 8.49 9.51
N ALA A 319 -3.61 7.17 9.76
CA ALA A 319 -2.93 6.16 8.97
C ALA A 319 -3.41 6.18 7.51
N ILE A 320 -4.71 6.36 7.26
CA ILE A 320 -5.27 6.54 5.91
C ILE A 320 -4.68 7.78 5.21
N MET A 321 -4.60 8.93 5.90
CA MET A 321 -4.01 10.16 5.33
C MET A 321 -2.53 9.98 4.97
N MET A 322 -1.79 9.17 5.71
CA MET A 322 -0.40 8.83 5.37
C MET A 322 -0.30 7.96 4.12
N MET A 323 -1.15 6.93 4.03
CA MET A 323 -1.11 5.95 2.94
C MET A 323 -1.73 6.50 1.64
N VAL A 324 -2.78 7.30 1.76
CA VAL A 324 -3.52 7.91 0.64
C VAL A 324 -3.57 9.43 0.83
N PRO A 325 -2.44 10.13 0.64
CA PRO A 325 -2.38 11.57 0.84
C PRO A 325 -3.17 12.33 -0.25
N GLU A 326 -3.69 13.50 0.11
CA GLU A 326 -4.12 14.49 -0.88
C GLU A 326 -2.92 14.97 -1.72
N ALA A 327 -3.21 15.50 -2.91
CA ALA A 327 -2.23 16.28 -3.65
C ALA A 327 -1.95 17.58 -2.88
N TRP A 328 -0.76 17.73 -2.32
CA TRP A 328 -0.44 18.78 -1.35
C TRP A 328 0.63 19.77 -1.81
N SER A 329 1.61 19.33 -2.60
CA SER A 329 2.82 20.12 -2.90
C SER A 329 2.51 21.44 -3.61
N ARG A 330 1.62 21.42 -4.60
CA ARG A 330 1.22 22.59 -5.41
C ARG A 330 -0.19 23.08 -5.13
N HIS A 331 -0.79 22.65 -4.02
CA HIS A 331 -2.16 23.02 -3.68
C HIS A 331 -2.18 24.36 -2.93
N GLU A 332 -2.41 25.45 -3.64
CA GLU A 332 -2.34 26.81 -3.10
C GLU A 332 -3.31 27.09 -1.95
N SER A 333 -4.53 26.54 -2.01
CA SER A 333 -5.57 26.77 -1.00
C SER A 333 -5.52 25.81 0.20
N MET A 334 -4.53 24.90 0.25
CA MET A 334 -4.37 24.00 1.40
C MET A 334 -3.81 24.75 2.62
N SER A 335 -4.39 24.50 3.81
CA SER A 335 -3.88 25.12 5.04
C SER A 335 -2.43 24.74 5.31
N PRO A 336 -1.62 25.64 5.90
CA PRO A 336 -0.21 25.37 6.21
C PRO A 336 0.00 24.12 7.07
N GLU A 337 -0.88 23.86 8.04
CA GLU A 337 -0.80 22.71 8.94
C GLU A 337 -1.02 21.41 8.17
N LYS A 338 -2.02 21.35 7.29
CA LYS A 338 -2.27 20.17 6.45
C LYS A 338 -1.11 19.91 5.49
N ARG A 339 -0.56 20.96 4.88
CA ARG A 339 0.61 20.86 4.00
C ARG A 339 1.80 20.30 4.77
N ALA A 340 2.10 20.86 5.94
CA ALA A 340 3.20 20.41 6.79
C ALA A 340 3.00 18.94 7.26
N PHE A 341 1.77 18.54 7.56
CA PHE A 341 1.45 17.16 7.87
C PHE A 341 1.83 16.21 6.74
N TYR A 342 1.39 16.50 5.50
CA TYR A 342 1.68 15.64 4.36
C TYR A 342 3.16 15.64 3.99
N GLU A 343 3.80 16.81 3.99
CA GLU A 343 5.24 16.94 3.73
C GLU A 343 6.07 16.16 4.77
N PHE A 344 5.74 16.26 6.05
CA PHE A 344 6.43 15.50 7.09
C PHE A 344 6.25 13.98 6.92
N HIS A 345 5.03 13.53 6.64
CA HIS A 345 4.77 12.09 6.49
C HIS A 345 5.34 11.51 5.19
N SER A 346 5.56 12.33 4.15
CA SER A 346 6.28 11.90 2.96
C SER A 346 7.76 11.57 3.22
N CYS A 347 8.35 12.09 4.32
CA CYS A 347 9.69 11.69 4.78
C CYS A 347 9.71 10.29 5.43
N LEU A 348 8.56 9.73 5.78
CA LEU A 348 8.44 8.44 6.47
C LEU A 348 7.94 7.32 5.56
N MET A 349 7.08 7.66 4.59
CA MET A 349 6.44 6.67 3.74
C MET A 349 6.01 7.29 2.42
N GLU A 350 6.27 6.58 1.34
CA GLU A 350 5.72 6.86 0.01
C GLU A 350 4.19 6.61 -0.02
N PRO A 351 3.44 7.34 -0.87
CA PRO A 351 2.01 7.09 -1.02
C PRO A 351 1.74 5.71 -1.62
N TRP A 352 0.63 5.09 -1.19
CA TRP A 352 0.04 3.93 -1.85
C TRP A 352 -0.96 4.46 -2.86
N ASP A 353 -0.55 4.58 -4.10
CA ASP A 353 -1.24 5.35 -5.14
C ASP A 353 -1.78 4.48 -6.26
N GLY A 354 -2.89 4.90 -6.81
CA GLY A 354 -3.64 4.27 -7.88
C GLY A 354 -5.11 4.72 -7.86
N PRO A 355 -5.92 4.35 -8.85
CA PRO A 355 -7.34 4.67 -8.86
C PRO A 355 -8.07 3.86 -7.78
N ALA A 356 -8.25 4.43 -6.60
CA ALA A 356 -8.73 3.73 -5.43
C ALA A 356 -9.91 4.42 -4.73
N SER A 357 -10.93 3.62 -4.40
CA SER A 357 -11.95 3.97 -3.41
C SER A 357 -11.90 2.94 -2.29
N ILE A 358 -11.55 3.39 -1.09
CA ILE A 358 -11.28 2.52 0.05
C ILE A 358 -12.26 2.85 1.17
N ALA A 359 -13.15 1.91 1.51
CA ALA A 359 -13.89 1.94 2.77
C ALA A 359 -13.05 1.30 3.87
N PHE A 360 -13.10 1.86 5.08
CA PHE A 360 -12.30 1.40 6.20
C PHE A 360 -13.06 1.49 7.52
N THR A 361 -12.74 0.59 8.46
CA THR A 361 -13.35 0.57 9.79
C THR A 361 -12.45 -0.09 10.82
N ASP A 362 -12.56 0.36 12.08
CA ASP A 362 -12.00 -0.29 13.27
C ASP A 362 -13.06 -1.02 14.12
N GLY A 363 -14.27 -1.13 13.59
CA GLY A 363 -15.42 -1.72 14.26
C GLY A 363 -16.27 -0.72 15.09
N ILE A 364 -15.78 0.49 15.29
CA ILE A 364 -16.48 1.59 15.99
C ILE A 364 -16.70 2.73 15.02
N ARG A 365 -15.67 3.07 14.29
CA ARG A 365 -15.63 4.13 13.28
C ARG A 365 -15.62 3.50 11.91
N ILE A 366 -16.31 4.14 10.97
CA ILE A 366 -16.33 3.69 9.59
C ILE A 366 -16.23 4.89 8.66
N GLY A 367 -15.48 4.74 7.58
CA GLY A 367 -15.32 5.80 6.63
C GLY A 367 -14.96 5.32 5.25
N ALA A 368 -14.76 6.26 4.35
CA ALA A 368 -14.23 6.01 3.02
C ALA A 368 -13.33 7.16 2.56
N VAL A 369 -12.39 6.85 1.70
CA VAL A 369 -11.48 7.80 1.05
C VAL A 369 -11.41 7.51 -0.45
N LEU A 370 -11.31 8.57 -1.24
CA LEU A 370 -10.87 8.48 -2.63
C LEU A 370 -9.40 8.90 -2.73
N ASP A 371 -8.69 8.25 -3.65
CA ASP A 371 -7.38 8.69 -4.09
C ASP A 371 -7.41 10.15 -4.60
N ARG A 372 -6.25 10.77 -4.75
CA ARG A 372 -6.13 12.16 -5.21
C ARG A 372 -6.68 12.41 -6.61
N ASN A 373 -6.73 11.40 -7.48
CA ASN A 373 -7.33 11.51 -8.82
C ASN A 373 -8.86 11.43 -8.78
N GLY A 374 -9.42 10.66 -7.85
CA GLY A 374 -10.85 10.54 -7.62
C GLY A 374 -11.62 9.87 -8.76
N LEU A 375 -11.02 8.85 -9.39
CA LEU A 375 -11.56 8.19 -10.57
C LEU A 375 -12.70 7.21 -10.25
N ARG A 376 -12.70 6.64 -9.06
CA ARG A 376 -13.71 5.66 -8.63
C ARG A 376 -14.96 6.35 -8.09
N PRO A 377 -16.16 5.86 -8.41
CA PRO A 377 -17.40 6.45 -7.88
C PRO A 377 -17.64 6.01 -6.42
N SER A 378 -18.14 6.95 -5.62
CA SER A 378 -18.66 6.70 -4.27
C SER A 378 -19.78 7.68 -3.96
N ARG A 379 -20.92 7.17 -3.50
CA ARG A 379 -22.12 7.93 -3.21
C ARG A 379 -22.61 7.62 -1.80
N TYR A 380 -23.17 8.61 -1.12
CA TYR A 380 -23.73 8.41 0.22
C TYR A 380 -25.09 9.07 0.41
N TYR A 381 -25.85 8.51 1.33
CA TYR A 381 -27.10 9.04 1.87
C TYR A 381 -27.06 9.02 3.40
N VAL A 382 -27.71 10.02 4.00
CA VAL A 382 -27.98 10.11 5.43
C VAL A 382 -29.47 10.31 5.61
N THR A 383 -30.10 9.51 6.48
CA THR A 383 -31.53 9.58 6.75
C THR A 383 -31.84 10.28 8.06
N ARG A 384 -33.11 10.69 8.26
CA ARG A 384 -33.58 11.39 9.49
C ARG A 384 -33.40 10.57 10.77
N ASP A 385 -33.54 9.25 10.67
CA ASP A 385 -33.39 8.33 11.81
C ASP A 385 -31.93 8.00 12.13
N GLY A 386 -31.01 8.46 11.28
CA GLY A 386 -29.56 8.33 11.46
C GLY A 386 -28.95 7.12 10.76
N LEU A 387 -29.63 6.52 9.77
CA LEU A 387 -29.00 5.57 8.89
C LEU A 387 -28.08 6.28 7.91
N VAL A 388 -26.84 5.80 7.77
CA VAL A 388 -25.88 6.24 6.77
C VAL A 388 -25.59 5.07 5.84
N VAL A 389 -25.72 5.32 4.54
CA VAL A 389 -25.41 4.34 3.48
C VAL A 389 -24.40 4.96 2.54
N MET A 390 -23.29 4.25 2.29
CA MET A 390 -22.32 4.61 1.26
C MET A 390 -22.07 3.41 0.37
N ALA A 391 -22.00 3.65 -0.94
CA ALA A 391 -21.70 2.60 -1.92
C ALA A 391 -21.06 3.17 -3.20
N SER A 392 -20.54 2.26 -4.02
CA SER A 392 -19.97 2.58 -5.34
C SER A 392 -20.98 3.28 -6.26
N GLU A 393 -22.28 3.12 -6.02
CA GLU A 393 -23.34 3.74 -6.83
C GLU A 393 -24.55 4.11 -5.98
N VAL A 394 -25.49 4.84 -6.58
CA VAL A 394 -26.78 5.19 -5.98
C VAL A 394 -27.79 4.06 -6.13
N GLY A 395 -28.85 4.07 -5.33
CA GLY A 395 -29.97 3.12 -5.48
C GLY A 395 -29.69 1.73 -4.91
N VAL A 396 -28.61 1.55 -4.16
CA VAL A 396 -28.26 0.27 -3.51
C VAL A 396 -29.24 -0.14 -2.39
N LEU A 397 -30.01 0.80 -1.86
CA LEU A 397 -31.18 0.58 -1.00
C LEU A 397 -32.31 1.48 -1.46
N ASP A 398 -33.52 0.99 -1.40
CA ASP A 398 -34.73 1.79 -1.66
C ASP A 398 -35.08 2.60 -0.40
N ILE A 399 -34.65 3.87 -0.40
CA ILE A 399 -34.87 4.82 0.70
C ILE A 399 -35.81 5.90 0.20
N PRO A 400 -36.98 6.10 0.84
CA PRO A 400 -37.90 7.16 0.49
C PRO A 400 -37.22 8.53 0.49
N ALA A 401 -37.45 9.34 -0.55
CA ALA A 401 -36.75 10.61 -0.73
C ALA A 401 -36.99 11.62 0.43
N ASP A 402 -38.14 11.56 1.06
CA ASP A 402 -38.51 12.38 2.21
C ASP A 402 -37.77 12.00 3.50
N GLN A 403 -37.20 10.80 3.56
CA GLN A 403 -36.37 10.36 4.68
C GLN A 403 -34.90 10.80 4.53
N ILE A 404 -34.47 11.16 3.33
CA ILE A 404 -33.08 11.57 3.07
C ILE A 404 -32.87 13.01 3.48
N VAL A 405 -31.97 13.24 4.45
CA VAL A 405 -31.59 14.59 4.92
C VAL A 405 -30.33 15.09 4.26
N GLN A 406 -29.45 14.18 3.82
CA GLN A 406 -28.21 14.53 3.13
C GLN A 406 -27.89 13.45 2.10
N LYS A 407 -27.40 13.89 0.93
CA LYS A 407 -26.83 13.01 -0.10
C LYS A 407 -25.64 13.68 -0.75
N GLY A 408 -24.69 12.87 -1.19
CA GLY A 408 -23.50 13.41 -1.83
C GLY A 408 -22.65 12.34 -2.51
N ARG A 409 -21.57 12.83 -3.09
CA ARG A 409 -20.48 12.00 -3.60
C ARG A 409 -19.21 12.27 -2.82
N LEU A 410 -18.38 11.27 -2.63
CA LEU A 410 -17.03 11.45 -2.14
C LEU A 410 -16.21 12.17 -3.22
N GLN A 411 -15.41 13.12 -2.81
CA GLN A 411 -14.56 13.92 -3.69
C GLN A 411 -13.12 13.41 -3.68
N PRO A 412 -12.30 13.72 -4.70
CA PRO A 412 -10.89 13.36 -4.73
C PRO A 412 -10.14 13.77 -3.47
N GLY A 413 -9.36 12.87 -2.89
CA GLY A 413 -8.59 13.10 -1.68
C GLY A 413 -9.40 13.33 -0.39
N ARG A 414 -10.75 13.34 -0.46
CA ARG A 414 -11.59 13.61 0.71
C ARG A 414 -11.93 12.33 1.47
N LEU A 415 -12.08 12.49 2.79
CA LEU A 415 -12.56 11.49 3.73
C LEU A 415 -14.05 11.69 4.01
N PHE A 416 -14.81 10.62 3.99
CA PHE A 416 -16.12 10.55 4.62
C PHE A 416 -15.96 9.71 5.88
N TYR A 417 -16.33 10.22 7.04
CA TYR A 417 -16.02 9.58 8.32
C TYR A 417 -17.18 9.67 9.29
N VAL A 418 -17.61 8.51 9.77
CA VAL A 418 -18.68 8.35 10.76
C VAL A 418 -18.06 7.84 12.05
N ASP A 419 -18.24 8.57 13.13
CA ASP A 419 -17.88 8.16 14.48
C ASP A 419 -19.16 7.80 15.24
N THR A 420 -19.35 6.51 15.55
CA THR A 420 -20.54 6.01 16.25
C THR A 420 -20.49 6.29 17.75
N GLU A 421 -19.33 6.58 18.34
CA GLU A 421 -19.18 7.03 19.74
C GLU A 421 -19.56 8.51 19.87
N GLU A 422 -19.04 9.37 18.96
CA GLU A 422 -19.44 10.76 18.87
C GLU A 422 -20.85 10.95 18.28
N ARG A 423 -21.40 9.90 17.66
CA ARG A 423 -22.73 9.85 17.03
C ARG A 423 -22.95 10.90 15.95
N ARG A 424 -21.90 11.14 15.14
CA ARG A 424 -21.94 12.13 14.07
C ARG A 424 -21.07 11.74 12.87
N ILE A 425 -21.36 12.37 11.77
CA ILE A 425 -20.44 12.45 10.64
C ILE A 425 -19.46 13.58 10.96
N VAL A 426 -18.17 13.26 10.99
CA VAL A 426 -17.12 14.25 11.20
C VAL A 426 -16.74 14.84 9.85
N PRO A 427 -16.87 16.17 9.64
CA PRO A 427 -16.48 16.82 8.40
C PRO A 427 -15.00 16.59 8.07
N ASP A 428 -14.67 16.40 6.78
CA ASP A 428 -13.31 16.14 6.31
C ASP A 428 -12.31 17.22 6.79
N ASP A 429 -12.67 18.49 6.66
CA ASP A 429 -11.78 19.58 7.05
C ASP A 429 -11.56 19.64 8.58
N GLU A 430 -12.59 19.34 9.39
CA GLU A 430 -12.47 19.25 10.86
C GLU A 430 -11.52 18.11 11.25
N LEU A 431 -11.77 16.92 10.67
CA LEU A 431 -10.98 15.72 10.95
C LEU A 431 -9.52 15.90 10.58
N LYS A 432 -9.27 16.39 9.37
CA LYS A 432 -7.90 16.60 8.86
C LYS A 432 -7.17 17.71 9.59
N GLN A 433 -7.86 18.80 9.93
CA GLN A 433 -7.27 19.89 10.72
C GLN A 433 -6.87 19.41 12.12
N ARG A 434 -7.75 18.65 12.79
CA ARG A 434 -7.44 18.06 14.10
C ARG A 434 -6.20 17.17 14.05
N ILE A 435 -6.10 16.29 13.04
CA ILE A 435 -4.96 15.39 12.87
C ILE A 435 -3.69 16.16 12.51
N ALA A 436 -3.78 17.10 11.57
CA ALA A 436 -2.65 17.88 11.11
C ALA A 436 -2.07 18.83 12.19
N SER A 437 -2.90 19.28 13.13
CA SER A 437 -2.49 20.13 14.24
C SER A 437 -2.09 19.36 15.51
N ALA A 438 -2.15 18.00 15.49
CA ALA A 438 -1.82 17.20 16.67
C ALA A 438 -0.33 17.26 17.06
N GLN A 439 0.53 17.60 16.11
CA GLN A 439 1.98 17.80 16.32
C GLN A 439 2.43 19.06 15.56
N PRO A 440 3.53 19.70 15.96
CA PRO A 440 4.04 20.91 15.32
C PRO A 440 4.86 20.56 14.07
N TYR A 441 4.26 19.89 13.09
CA TYR A 441 4.96 19.40 11.88
C TYR A 441 5.67 20.51 11.10
N ALA A 442 5.08 21.70 11.01
CA ALA A 442 5.69 22.83 10.32
C ALA A 442 7.04 23.21 10.96
N ARG A 443 7.08 23.26 12.30
CA ARG A 443 8.33 23.53 13.03
C ARG A 443 9.33 22.40 12.86
N TRP A 444 8.90 21.14 12.89
CA TRP A 444 9.79 19.99 12.68
C TRP A 444 10.45 20.03 11.30
N LEU A 445 9.69 20.40 10.26
CA LEU A 445 10.23 20.59 8.92
C LEU A 445 11.21 21.78 8.87
N GLU A 446 10.85 22.93 9.45
CA GLU A 446 11.72 24.11 9.51
C GLU A 446 13.04 23.80 10.23
N ASP A 447 12.99 23.10 11.36
CA ASP A 447 14.17 22.80 12.17
C ASP A 447 15.08 21.74 11.52
N HIS A 448 14.53 20.78 10.75
CA HIS A 448 15.28 19.59 10.31
C HIS A 448 15.40 19.41 8.80
N MET A 449 14.44 19.85 7.99
CA MET A 449 14.51 19.69 6.53
C MET A 449 15.42 20.75 5.92
N VAL A 450 16.28 20.31 5.02
CA VAL A 450 17.11 21.18 4.18
C VAL A 450 16.42 21.35 2.83
N ARG A 451 16.34 22.57 2.34
CA ARG A 451 15.88 22.84 0.98
C ARG A 451 17.06 23.14 0.09
N LEU A 452 17.02 22.62 -1.15
CA LEU A 452 18.14 22.75 -2.09
C LEU A 452 18.55 24.21 -2.32
N GLU A 453 17.56 25.11 -2.35
CA GLU A 453 17.76 26.55 -2.58
C GLU A 453 18.46 27.24 -1.42
N GLU A 454 18.37 26.68 -0.20
CA GLU A 454 19.00 27.21 1.02
C GLU A 454 20.50 26.88 1.08
N LEU A 455 20.93 25.87 0.30
CA LEU A 455 22.35 25.49 0.26
C LEU A 455 23.18 26.55 -0.47
N PRO A 456 24.41 26.80 0.01
CA PRO A 456 25.34 27.73 -0.65
C PRO A 456 25.55 27.39 -2.13
N ARG A 457 25.67 28.43 -2.93
CA ARG A 457 26.11 28.23 -4.33
C ARG A 457 27.52 27.63 -4.37
N PRO A 458 27.76 26.63 -5.23
CA PRO A 458 29.08 26.03 -5.31
C PRO A 458 30.09 27.01 -5.85
N GLY A 459 31.32 27.01 -5.32
CA GLY A 459 32.41 27.84 -5.82
C GLY A 459 32.89 27.42 -7.20
N ARG A 460 32.62 26.18 -7.61
CA ARG A 460 32.95 25.62 -8.92
C ARG A 460 31.91 24.59 -9.31
N VAL A 461 31.50 24.63 -10.57
CA VAL A 461 30.70 23.58 -11.23
C VAL A 461 31.61 22.92 -12.27
N ILE A 462 31.48 21.61 -12.42
CA ILE A 462 32.27 20.91 -13.46
C ILE A 462 31.70 21.29 -14.82
N GLU A 463 32.58 21.94 -15.63
CA GLU A 463 32.22 22.36 -16.97
C GLU A 463 32.15 21.16 -17.93
N PRO A 464 31.31 21.23 -18.98
CA PRO A 464 31.30 20.24 -20.05
C PRO A 464 32.68 20.10 -20.73
N ASP A 465 33.06 18.86 -21.03
CA ASP A 465 34.32 18.57 -21.76
C ASP A 465 34.00 18.10 -23.18
N HIS A 466 33.91 19.07 -24.07
CA HIS A 466 33.59 18.83 -25.48
C HIS A 466 34.67 18.06 -26.25
N GLU A 467 35.92 18.03 -25.77
CA GLU A 467 36.99 17.29 -26.42
C GLU A 467 36.86 15.79 -26.28
N THR A 468 36.28 15.34 -25.16
CA THR A 468 36.09 13.91 -24.84
C THR A 468 34.66 13.43 -25.00
N VAL A 469 33.69 14.30 -25.31
CA VAL A 469 32.26 13.97 -25.33
C VAL A 469 31.93 12.75 -26.20
N LEU A 470 32.44 12.71 -27.44
CA LEU A 470 32.18 11.61 -28.36
C LEU A 470 32.72 10.28 -27.82
N ARG A 471 33.93 10.28 -27.26
CA ARG A 471 34.53 9.09 -26.66
C ARG A 471 33.73 8.60 -25.46
N ARG A 472 33.22 9.51 -24.63
CA ARG A 472 32.36 9.17 -23.50
C ARG A 472 30.99 8.65 -23.96
N GLN A 473 30.41 9.22 -25.01
CA GLN A 473 29.19 8.71 -25.64
C GLN A 473 29.38 7.25 -26.12
N GLU A 474 30.50 6.95 -26.75
CA GLU A 474 30.82 5.58 -27.18
C GLU A 474 30.91 4.61 -25.98
N VAL A 475 31.56 5.00 -24.88
CA VAL A 475 31.69 4.19 -23.67
C VAL A 475 30.32 3.91 -23.03
N PHE A 476 29.43 4.91 -22.97
CA PHE A 476 28.10 4.78 -22.41
C PHE A 476 27.05 4.29 -23.44
N GLY A 477 27.49 3.86 -24.62
CA GLY A 477 26.61 3.24 -25.61
C GLY A 477 25.59 4.19 -26.23
N TYR A 478 25.90 5.49 -26.36
CA TYR A 478 25.05 6.41 -27.11
C TYR A 478 25.11 6.08 -28.60
N THR A 479 23.94 6.02 -29.21
CA THR A 479 23.81 5.84 -30.66
C THR A 479 23.50 7.17 -31.35
N SER A 480 23.68 7.22 -32.67
CA SER A 480 23.26 8.40 -33.46
C SER A 480 21.74 8.63 -33.33
N GLU A 481 20.97 7.56 -33.12
CA GLU A 481 19.53 7.64 -32.91
C GLU A 481 19.20 8.27 -31.54
N ASP A 482 19.90 7.87 -30.47
CA ASP A 482 19.73 8.47 -29.14
C ASP A 482 19.97 9.98 -29.21
N VAL A 483 21.02 10.41 -29.88
CA VAL A 483 21.35 11.84 -30.00
C VAL A 483 20.31 12.56 -30.86
N SER A 484 19.97 12.04 -32.04
CA SER A 484 19.12 12.75 -33.01
C SER A 484 17.63 12.68 -32.69
N ARG A 485 17.15 11.57 -32.09
CA ARG A 485 15.73 11.31 -31.86
C ARG A 485 15.27 11.51 -30.42
N LEU A 486 16.18 11.37 -29.46
CA LEU A 486 15.85 11.54 -28.05
C LEU A 486 16.36 12.86 -27.49
N ILE A 487 17.70 13.13 -27.59
CA ILE A 487 18.31 14.27 -26.92
C ILE A 487 18.07 15.57 -27.70
N THR A 488 18.21 15.56 -29.03
CA THR A 488 18.04 16.77 -29.85
C THR A 488 16.67 17.43 -29.71
N PRO A 489 15.53 16.71 -29.75
CA PRO A 489 14.22 17.33 -29.53
C PRO A 489 14.08 17.96 -28.15
N MET A 490 14.60 17.31 -27.10
CA MET A 490 14.61 17.88 -25.75
C MET A 490 15.41 19.15 -25.64
N ALA A 491 16.60 19.20 -26.32
CA ALA A 491 17.48 20.34 -26.28
C ALA A 491 16.99 21.52 -27.14
N VAL A 492 16.40 21.25 -28.31
CA VAL A 492 15.97 22.28 -29.27
C VAL A 492 14.58 22.79 -28.98
N ASP A 493 13.66 21.89 -28.74
CA ASP A 493 12.24 22.21 -28.65
C ASP A 493 11.72 22.27 -27.16
N GLY A 494 12.53 21.84 -26.21
CA GLY A 494 12.15 21.78 -24.80
C GLY A 494 10.96 20.83 -24.55
N THR A 495 10.78 19.84 -25.41
CA THR A 495 9.68 18.87 -25.36
C THR A 495 10.20 17.45 -25.23
N GLU A 496 9.38 16.57 -24.65
CA GLU A 496 9.68 15.16 -24.65
C GLU A 496 9.67 14.60 -26.07
N PRO A 497 10.63 13.74 -26.46
CA PRO A 497 10.66 13.15 -27.80
C PRO A 497 9.41 12.29 -28.03
N ILE A 498 8.66 12.60 -29.09
CA ILE A 498 7.45 11.89 -29.46
C ILE A 498 7.83 10.64 -30.25
N GLY A 499 7.64 9.47 -29.64
CA GLY A 499 7.69 8.19 -30.32
C GLY A 499 6.30 7.64 -30.62
N SER A 500 6.23 6.46 -31.20
CA SER A 500 4.97 5.71 -31.32
C SER A 500 4.52 5.26 -29.93
N MET A 501 3.20 5.10 -29.76
CA MET A 501 2.63 4.50 -28.55
C MET A 501 3.13 3.06 -28.39
N GLY A 502 3.69 2.72 -27.24
CA GLY A 502 4.31 1.43 -26.97
C GLY A 502 5.73 1.31 -27.53
N THR A 503 6.28 0.11 -27.44
CA THR A 503 7.61 -0.19 -27.99
C THR A 503 7.58 -1.53 -28.72
N ASP A 504 8.07 -1.56 -29.94
CA ASP A 504 8.30 -2.71 -30.77
C ASP A 504 9.78 -3.14 -30.83
N THR A 505 10.62 -2.48 -30.03
CA THR A 505 12.04 -2.84 -29.91
C THR A 505 12.19 -4.32 -29.54
N PRO A 506 12.97 -5.10 -30.28
CA PRO A 506 13.23 -6.51 -29.99
C PRO A 506 13.79 -6.68 -28.55
N LEU A 507 13.52 -7.83 -27.95
CA LEU A 507 14.04 -8.14 -26.62
C LEU A 507 15.57 -8.16 -26.64
N ALA A 508 16.20 -7.41 -25.73
CA ALA A 508 17.64 -7.30 -25.63
C ALA A 508 18.34 -8.66 -25.48
N VAL A 509 17.72 -9.61 -24.79
CA VAL A 509 18.22 -10.97 -24.59
C VAL A 509 18.40 -11.77 -25.91
N LEU A 510 17.74 -11.35 -26.98
CA LEU A 510 17.87 -11.98 -28.31
C LEU A 510 18.97 -11.34 -29.17
N SER A 511 19.61 -10.25 -28.68
CA SER A 511 20.69 -9.59 -29.39
C SER A 511 22.05 -10.29 -29.19
N GLU A 512 22.82 -10.45 -30.26
CA GLU A 512 24.23 -10.89 -30.18
C GLU A 512 25.17 -9.72 -29.82
N LYS A 513 24.68 -8.48 -29.87
CA LYS A 513 25.47 -7.28 -29.51
C LYS A 513 25.25 -6.93 -28.06
N PRO A 514 26.25 -6.36 -27.37
CA PRO A 514 26.09 -5.77 -26.05
C PRO A 514 24.93 -4.75 -26.04
N GLN A 515 24.07 -4.84 -25.05
CA GLN A 515 22.96 -3.91 -24.84
C GLN A 515 23.13 -3.23 -23.48
N LEU A 516 22.59 -2.03 -23.32
CA LEU A 516 22.50 -1.39 -22.02
C LEU A 516 21.70 -2.25 -21.05
N LEU A 517 22.08 -2.24 -19.80
CA LEU A 517 21.39 -3.03 -18.77
C LEU A 517 19.90 -2.68 -18.69
N PHE A 518 19.55 -1.43 -18.89
CA PHE A 518 18.15 -0.96 -18.94
C PHE A 518 17.31 -1.68 -20.00
N SER A 519 17.88 -2.00 -21.16
CA SER A 519 17.16 -2.65 -22.28
C SER A 519 16.67 -4.06 -21.97
N TYR A 520 17.17 -4.70 -20.91
CA TYR A 520 16.70 -6.03 -20.47
C TYR A 520 15.41 -5.96 -19.63
N PHE A 521 14.94 -4.77 -19.29
CA PHE A 521 13.74 -4.57 -18.49
C PHE A 521 12.57 -4.15 -19.38
N LYS A 522 11.38 -4.61 -19.02
CA LYS A 522 10.13 -4.27 -19.69
C LYS A 522 9.10 -3.82 -18.66
N GLN A 523 8.22 -2.94 -19.07
CA GLN A 523 7.04 -2.58 -18.31
C GLN A 523 6.16 -3.83 -18.12
N LEU A 524 5.76 -4.12 -16.89
CA LEU A 524 5.00 -5.33 -16.55
C LEU A 524 3.49 -5.16 -16.75
N PHE A 525 3.00 -3.94 -16.64
CA PHE A 525 1.59 -3.61 -16.70
C PHE A 525 1.36 -2.51 -17.74
N ALA A 526 0.36 -2.71 -18.61
CA ALA A 526 -0.02 -1.68 -19.57
C ALA A 526 -0.58 -0.46 -18.84
N GLN A 527 -0.04 0.71 -19.16
CA GLN A 527 -0.49 1.97 -18.59
C GLN A 527 -0.82 2.96 -19.69
N VAL A 528 -1.76 3.85 -19.41
CA VAL A 528 -2.09 4.95 -20.32
C VAL A 528 -0.93 5.95 -20.38
N THR A 529 -0.71 6.53 -21.55
CA THR A 529 0.30 7.59 -21.74
C THR A 529 -0.16 8.92 -21.14
N ASN A 530 -1.48 9.19 -21.21
CA ASN A 530 -2.07 10.38 -20.64
C ASN A 530 -2.94 10.02 -19.44
N PRO A 531 -2.72 10.63 -18.26
CA PRO A 531 -3.60 10.42 -17.11
C PRO A 531 -5.02 10.90 -17.44
N PRO A 532 -6.08 10.26 -16.91
CA PRO A 532 -7.47 10.62 -17.15
C PRO A 532 -7.90 11.82 -16.28
N VAL A 533 -7.12 12.89 -16.30
CA VAL A 533 -7.36 14.16 -15.60
C VAL A 533 -7.19 15.32 -16.59
N ASP A 534 -7.86 16.44 -16.30
CA ASP A 534 -7.68 17.65 -17.09
C ASP A 534 -6.33 18.34 -16.78
N ALA A 535 -5.86 19.19 -17.68
CA ALA A 535 -4.55 19.84 -17.58
C ALA A 535 -4.41 20.73 -16.31
N ILE A 536 -5.49 21.30 -15.79
CA ILE A 536 -5.44 22.12 -14.57
C ILE A 536 -5.25 21.24 -13.33
N ARG A 537 -5.97 20.12 -13.25
CA ARG A 537 -5.80 19.18 -12.13
C ARG A 537 -4.48 18.45 -12.22
N GLU A 538 -3.97 18.19 -13.42
CA GLU A 538 -2.67 17.53 -13.62
C GLU A 538 -1.53 18.29 -12.92
N GLU A 539 -1.50 19.62 -12.98
CA GLU A 539 -0.50 20.45 -12.30
C GLU A 539 -0.49 20.26 -10.77
N ILE A 540 -1.66 20.00 -10.19
CA ILE A 540 -1.80 19.80 -8.74
C ILE A 540 -1.48 18.35 -8.35
N ILE A 541 -1.95 17.39 -9.15
CA ILE A 541 -1.94 15.95 -8.83
C ILE A 541 -0.58 15.33 -9.14
N MET A 542 0.02 15.70 -10.30
CA MET A 542 1.30 15.15 -10.74
C MET A 542 2.44 15.87 -10.05
N ALA A 543 3.06 15.21 -9.10
CA ALA A 543 4.20 15.70 -8.35
C ALA A 543 5.41 14.82 -8.60
N VAL A 544 6.58 15.44 -8.74
CA VAL A 544 7.88 14.76 -8.93
C VAL A 544 8.89 15.12 -7.84
N GLU A 545 8.47 15.92 -6.86
CA GLU A 545 9.29 16.28 -5.73
C GLU A 545 9.72 15.01 -4.97
N THR A 546 10.97 15.02 -4.51
CA THR A 546 11.55 13.91 -3.76
C THR A 546 12.37 14.43 -2.58
N ALA A 547 12.71 13.53 -1.66
CA ALA A 547 13.57 13.82 -0.55
C ALA A 547 14.76 12.84 -0.50
N VAL A 548 15.93 13.34 -0.11
CA VAL A 548 17.17 12.57 -0.04
C VAL A 548 17.74 12.63 1.38
N GLY A 549 17.98 11.48 1.98
CA GLY A 549 18.55 11.41 3.32
C GLY A 549 18.06 10.21 4.12
N PRO A 550 18.30 10.19 5.43
CA PRO A 550 17.85 9.12 6.30
C PRO A 550 16.33 9.22 6.53
N GLU A 551 15.65 8.07 6.53
CA GLU A 551 14.26 7.96 6.96
C GLU A 551 14.18 7.73 8.47
N GLY A 552 13.13 8.23 9.11
CA GLY A 552 12.83 7.98 10.50
C GLY A 552 12.15 6.63 10.75
N ASN A 553 11.80 6.39 12.01
CA ASN A 553 10.98 5.23 12.38
C ASN A 553 9.53 5.45 11.93
N LEU A 554 9.06 4.61 11.03
CA LEU A 554 7.68 4.71 10.49
C LEU A 554 6.61 4.67 11.61
N LEU A 555 6.83 3.91 12.68
CA LEU A 555 5.82 3.71 13.74
C LEU A 555 5.78 4.83 14.77
N GLU A 556 6.84 5.64 14.87
CA GLU A 556 6.94 6.75 15.83
C GLU A 556 7.40 8.02 15.11
N ALA A 557 6.49 8.97 14.92
CA ALA A 557 6.85 10.29 14.36
C ALA A 557 7.72 11.07 15.35
N ARG A 558 8.92 11.51 14.90
CA ARG A 558 9.85 12.34 15.66
C ARG A 558 10.34 13.51 14.82
N PRO A 559 10.71 14.65 15.43
CA PRO A 559 11.22 15.80 14.68
C PRO A 559 12.33 15.44 13.68
N GLU A 560 13.29 14.59 14.12
CA GLU A 560 14.44 14.19 13.32
C GLU A 560 14.08 13.35 12.09
N SER A 561 12.84 12.81 12.01
CA SER A 561 12.36 12.10 10.84
C SER A 561 12.29 13.01 9.59
N ALA A 562 12.22 14.34 9.78
CA ALA A 562 12.25 15.31 8.71
C ALA A 562 13.67 15.68 8.23
N ARG A 563 14.74 15.05 8.78
CA ARG A 563 16.13 15.35 8.39
C ARG A 563 16.45 14.80 7.02
N GLN A 564 15.94 15.45 5.99
CA GLN A 564 16.15 15.12 4.59
C GLN A 564 16.37 16.37 3.77
N LEU A 565 16.98 16.23 2.60
CA LEU A 565 17.11 17.26 1.60
C LEU A 565 15.92 17.19 0.63
N ALA A 566 15.08 18.20 0.63
CA ALA A 566 13.97 18.32 -0.31
C ALA A 566 14.48 18.77 -1.68
N LEU A 567 14.06 18.05 -2.73
CA LEU A 567 14.41 18.32 -4.12
C LEU A 567 13.15 18.55 -4.95
N PRO A 568 13.12 19.54 -5.85
CA PRO A 568 11.96 19.79 -6.72
C PRO A 568 11.78 18.70 -7.80
N SER A 569 12.81 17.91 -8.07
CA SER A 569 12.83 16.84 -9.07
C SER A 569 13.88 15.79 -8.71
N PRO A 570 13.68 14.51 -9.06
CA PRO A 570 14.71 13.50 -8.94
C PRO A 570 15.82 13.64 -10.00
N VAL A 571 15.60 14.40 -11.06
CA VAL A 571 16.62 14.74 -12.05
C VAL A 571 17.23 16.09 -11.69
N ILE A 572 18.51 16.09 -11.31
CA ILE A 572 19.22 17.25 -10.77
C ILE A 572 20.32 17.73 -11.71
N ARG A 573 20.49 19.05 -11.78
CA ARG A 573 21.51 19.69 -12.59
C ARG A 573 22.90 19.56 -11.95
N ASN A 574 23.96 19.86 -12.73
CA ASN A 574 25.34 19.82 -12.26
C ASN A 574 25.55 20.77 -11.06
N GLU A 575 24.99 21.98 -11.10
CA GLU A 575 25.05 22.93 -9.98
C GLU A 575 24.41 22.40 -8.74
N ASP A 576 23.26 21.76 -8.87
CA ASP A 576 22.49 21.20 -7.74
C ASP A 576 23.26 20.03 -7.09
N LEU A 577 23.90 19.18 -7.91
CA LEU A 577 24.74 18.10 -7.40
C LEU A 577 25.95 18.65 -6.62
N GLU A 578 26.59 19.72 -7.09
CA GLU A 578 27.71 20.33 -6.39
C GLU A 578 27.28 20.96 -5.04
N ARG A 579 26.07 21.51 -4.96
CA ARG A 579 25.48 21.93 -3.66
C ARG A 579 25.34 20.75 -2.72
N ILE A 580 24.84 19.60 -3.21
CA ILE A 580 24.69 18.37 -2.42
C ILE A 580 26.05 17.84 -1.96
N ARG A 581 27.10 17.90 -2.78
CA ARG A 581 28.48 17.55 -2.38
C ARG A 581 28.99 18.39 -1.21
N GLY A 582 28.51 19.62 -1.10
CA GLY A 582 28.87 20.54 -0.03
C GLY A 582 28.22 20.24 1.33
N LEU A 583 27.38 19.23 1.47
CA LEU A 583 26.78 18.83 2.74
C LEU A 583 27.83 18.27 3.69
N ASP A 584 28.19 19.00 4.74
CA ASP A 584 29.29 18.73 5.65
C ASP A 584 28.87 18.29 7.06
N GLY A 585 27.56 18.25 7.32
CA GLY A 585 26.99 17.93 8.65
C GLY A 585 26.90 19.14 9.59
N GLY A 586 27.35 20.31 9.15
CA GLY A 586 27.26 21.57 9.92
C GLY A 586 25.83 22.11 10.06
N PRO A 587 25.67 23.27 10.72
CA PRO A 587 24.33 23.86 10.97
C PRO A 587 23.53 24.11 9.67
N GLY A 588 24.17 24.58 8.60
CA GLY A 588 23.51 24.80 7.31
C GLY A 588 23.05 23.50 6.62
N SER A 589 23.72 22.40 6.90
CA SER A 589 23.36 21.04 6.40
C SER A 589 22.42 20.32 7.33
N LYS A 590 22.03 20.88 8.48
CA LYS A 590 21.15 20.29 9.51
C LYS A 590 21.51 18.82 9.85
N GLY A 591 22.81 18.47 9.80
CA GLY A 591 23.34 17.14 10.07
C GLY A 591 23.35 16.19 8.87
N LEU A 592 23.02 16.64 7.65
CA LEU A 592 23.25 15.90 6.43
C LEU A 592 24.72 15.97 6.03
N ARG A 593 25.33 14.82 5.70
CA ARG A 593 26.72 14.68 5.27
C ARG A 593 26.79 13.86 3.99
N ALA A 594 27.35 14.43 2.94
CA ALA A 594 27.51 13.77 1.67
C ALA A 594 28.93 13.24 1.46
N ILE A 595 29.01 12.12 0.74
CA ILE A 595 30.28 11.57 0.24
C ILE A 595 30.10 11.05 -1.18
N THR A 596 31.10 11.29 -2.03
CA THR A 596 31.14 10.74 -3.39
C THR A 596 31.98 9.48 -3.44
N LEU A 597 31.44 8.41 -3.99
CA LEU A 597 32.11 7.13 -4.18
C LEU A 597 32.23 6.84 -5.69
N PRO A 598 33.45 6.54 -6.20
CA PRO A 598 33.63 6.21 -7.60
C PRO A 598 33.00 4.86 -7.94
N THR A 599 32.36 4.75 -9.08
CA THR A 599 31.80 3.52 -9.66
C THR A 599 32.60 3.10 -10.90
N LEU A 600 33.92 3.09 -10.78
CA LEU A 600 34.87 2.75 -11.84
C LEU A 600 35.65 1.50 -11.44
N PHE A 601 36.12 0.75 -12.43
CA PHE A 601 37.04 -0.36 -12.24
C PHE A 601 38.04 -0.46 -13.40
N LYS A 602 39.20 -1.10 -13.17
CA LYS A 602 40.21 -1.28 -14.22
C LYS A 602 39.65 -2.17 -15.34
N ALA A 603 39.56 -1.61 -16.57
CA ALA A 603 39.04 -2.30 -17.74
C ALA A 603 39.82 -3.59 -18.05
N SER A 604 41.14 -3.58 -17.86
CA SER A 604 42.02 -4.75 -18.06
C SER A 604 41.70 -5.93 -17.12
N ALA A 605 40.99 -5.72 -16.00
CA ALA A 605 40.60 -6.78 -15.05
C ALA A 605 39.32 -7.50 -15.47
N GLY A 606 38.61 -7.03 -16.49
CA GLY A 606 37.42 -7.66 -17.05
C GLY A 606 36.33 -7.94 -16.02
N GLY A 607 35.58 -9.02 -16.20
CA GLY A 607 34.47 -9.38 -15.30
C GLY A 607 34.87 -9.67 -13.85
N ALA A 608 36.10 -10.12 -13.60
CA ALA A 608 36.62 -10.31 -12.24
C ALA A 608 36.82 -8.96 -11.54
N GLY A 609 37.33 -7.95 -12.27
CA GLY A 609 37.49 -6.58 -11.80
C GLY A 609 36.12 -5.95 -11.45
N LEU A 610 35.14 -6.09 -12.33
CA LEU A 610 33.77 -5.63 -12.07
C LEU A 610 33.18 -6.24 -10.79
N ARG A 611 33.31 -7.56 -10.61
CA ARG A 611 32.81 -8.26 -9.42
C ARG A 611 33.46 -7.72 -8.15
N LYS A 612 34.78 -7.57 -8.17
CA LYS A 612 35.52 -7.02 -7.04
C LYS A 612 35.12 -5.58 -6.73
N ALA A 613 35.00 -4.74 -7.75
CA ALA A 613 34.59 -3.34 -7.58
C ALA A 613 33.18 -3.21 -6.96
N LEU A 614 32.25 -4.08 -7.34
CA LEU A 614 30.92 -4.12 -6.73
C LEU A 614 30.98 -4.56 -5.27
N GLU A 615 31.85 -5.50 -4.90
CA GLU A 615 32.07 -5.92 -3.52
C GLU A 615 32.68 -4.78 -2.70
N ASP A 616 33.73 -4.17 -3.19
CA ASP A 616 34.41 -3.05 -2.54
C ASP A 616 33.45 -1.85 -2.36
N LEU A 617 32.66 -1.51 -3.38
CA LEU A 617 31.66 -0.44 -3.32
C LEU A 617 30.64 -0.67 -2.19
N ARG A 618 30.09 -1.89 -2.09
CA ARG A 618 29.11 -2.24 -1.04
C ARG A 618 29.67 -2.05 0.36
N TRP A 619 30.89 -2.54 0.59
CA TRP A 619 31.54 -2.41 1.89
C TRP A 619 31.90 -0.97 2.21
N ARG A 620 32.40 -0.23 1.21
CA ARG A 620 32.73 1.19 1.38
C ARG A 620 31.51 2.03 1.77
N VAL A 621 30.34 1.74 1.20
CA VAL A 621 29.10 2.40 1.63
C VAL A 621 28.79 2.12 3.10
N SER A 622 28.90 0.87 3.56
CA SER A 622 28.68 0.54 4.97
C SER A 622 29.67 1.25 5.91
N GLU A 623 30.93 1.37 5.54
CA GLU A 623 31.93 2.15 6.28
C GLU A 623 31.51 3.62 6.36
N CYS A 624 31.16 4.25 5.24
CA CYS A 624 30.70 5.64 5.20
C CYS A 624 29.49 5.89 6.11
N LEU A 625 28.53 4.94 6.15
CA LEU A 625 27.40 5.05 7.08
C LEU A 625 27.85 4.99 8.55
N SER A 626 28.88 4.18 8.86
CA SER A 626 29.43 4.12 10.22
C SER A 626 30.19 5.38 10.61
N GLU A 627 30.77 6.07 9.62
CA GLU A 627 31.45 7.38 9.75
C GLU A 627 30.44 8.55 9.83
N GLY A 628 29.12 8.28 9.71
CA GLY A 628 28.07 9.26 9.85
C GLY A 628 27.66 9.97 8.54
N TYR A 629 28.12 9.52 7.38
CA TYR A 629 27.60 9.98 6.10
C TYR A 629 26.19 9.40 5.89
N ASN A 630 25.28 10.24 5.34
CA ASN A 630 23.87 9.87 5.15
C ASN A 630 23.31 10.32 3.80
N VAL A 631 24.19 10.88 2.92
CA VAL A 631 23.93 11.11 1.50
C VAL A 631 25.10 10.50 0.73
N ILE A 632 24.83 9.42 -0.01
CA ILE A 632 25.85 8.68 -0.76
C ILE A 632 25.70 9.02 -2.23
N ILE A 633 26.72 9.64 -2.81
CA ILE A 633 26.78 9.98 -4.25
C ILE A 633 27.61 8.90 -4.94
N LEU A 634 27.00 8.14 -5.84
CA LEU A 634 27.66 7.17 -6.70
C LEU A 634 28.03 7.87 -8.01
N SER A 635 29.30 7.88 -8.41
CA SER A 635 29.76 8.66 -9.56
C SER A 635 30.66 7.87 -10.51
N ASP A 636 30.36 7.90 -11.79
CA ASP A 636 31.24 7.38 -12.86
C ASP A 636 32.07 8.47 -13.55
N ARG A 637 32.12 9.69 -12.99
CA ARG A 637 33.02 10.73 -13.46
C ARG A 637 34.49 10.37 -13.23
N GLY A 638 35.33 10.88 -14.06
CA GLY A 638 36.79 10.63 -14.05
C GLY A 638 37.21 9.43 -14.89
N LEU A 639 36.27 8.92 -15.71
CA LEU A 639 36.55 7.86 -16.68
C LEU A 639 37.73 8.22 -17.58
N ASP A 640 38.71 7.32 -17.68
CA ASP A 640 39.85 7.39 -18.57
C ASP A 640 39.99 6.12 -19.43
N ALA A 641 41.07 6.07 -20.27
CA ALA A 641 41.29 4.93 -21.16
C ALA A 641 41.58 3.60 -20.43
N SER A 642 41.90 3.62 -19.14
CA SER A 642 42.25 2.44 -18.34
C SER A 642 41.08 1.93 -17.48
N GLU A 643 40.00 2.71 -17.33
CA GLU A 643 38.89 2.43 -16.44
C GLU A 643 37.58 2.26 -17.21
N ALA A 644 36.74 1.36 -16.73
CA ALA A 644 35.38 1.12 -17.22
C ALA A 644 34.36 1.47 -16.12
N PRO A 645 33.22 2.05 -16.49
CA PRO A 645 32.16 2.32 -15.52
C PRO A 645 31.45 1.01 -15.13
N ILE A 646 31.12 0.89 -13.85
CA ILE A 646 30.13 -0.08 -13.42
C ILE A 646 28.78 0.40 -14.00
N PRO A 647 28.01 -0.45 -14.71
CA PRO A 647 26.69 -0.06 -15.19
C PRO A 647 25.87 0.58 -14.06
N SER A 648 25.33 1.77 -14.28
CA SER A 648 24.74 2.59 -13.22
C SER A 648 23.61 1.89 -12.46
N LEU A 649 22.73 1.19 -13.19
CA LEU A 649 21.65 0.41 -12.59
C LEU A 649 22.19 -0.73 -11.70
N LEU A 650 23.29 -1.38 -12.11
CA LEU A 650 23.93 -2.44 -11.33
C LEU A 650 24.57 -1.88 -10.05
N ALA A 651 25.23 -0.72 -10.12
CA ALA A 651 25.85 -0.05 -8.98
C ALA A 651 24.78 0.34 -7.94
N VAL A 652 23.70 1.01 -8.36
CA VAL A 652 22.58 1.40 -7.50
C VAL A 652 21.94 0.17 -6.87
N SER A 653 21.61 -0.85 -7.67
CA SER A 653 20.99 -2.10 -7.19
C SER A 653 21.88 -2.83 -6.19
N ALA A 654 23.19 -2.92 -6.45
CA ALA A 654 24.13 -3.60 -5.56
C ALA A 654 24.19 -2.93 -4.18
N VAL A 655 24.25 -1.61 -4.15
CA VAL A 655 24.24 -0.82 -2.89
C VAL A 655 22.89 -0.94 -2.20
N GLN A 656 21.80 -0.72 -2.90
CA GLN A 656 20.43 -0.83 -2.37
C GLN A 656 20.21 -2.16 -1.66
N HIS A 657 20.45 -3.26 -2.34
CA HIS A 657 20.20 -4.61 -1.78
C HIS A 657 21.21 -5.01 -0.70
N HIS A 658 22.44 -4.51 -0.76
CA HIS A 658 23.40 -4.68 0.32
C HIS A 658 22.89 -4.03 1.61
N LEU A 659 22.50 -2.78 1.55
CA LEU A 659 21.99 -2.03 2.70
C LEU A 659 20.67 -2.59 3.25
N ILE A 660 19.81 -3.16 2.40
CA ILE A 660 18.61 -3.87 2.86
C ILE A 660 19.00 -5.11 3.68
N ARG A 661 19.95 -5.92 3.19
CA ARG A 661 20.42 -7.11 3.92
C ARG A 661 21.09 -6.77 5.24
N GLU A 662 21.83 -5.67 5.29
CA GLU A 662 22.44 -5.15 6.51
C GLU A 662 21.44 -4.44 7.44
N GLY A 663 20.19 -4.22 7.00
CA GLY A 663 19.16 -3.51 7.78
C GLY A 663 19.46 -2.01 7.96
N THR A 664 20.25 -1.43 7.06
CA THR A 664 20.71 -0.04 7.15
C THR A 664 20.24 0.86 6.01
N ARG A 665 19.41 0.34 5.07
CA ARG A 665 19.01 1.06 3.87
C ARG A 665 18.41 2.44 4.14
N THR A 666 17.57 2.55 5.14
CA THR A 666 16.86 3.80 5.48
C THR A 666 17.73 4.79 6.29
N ARG A 667 19.03 4.49 6.48
CA ARG A 667 19.96 5.43 7.10
C ARG A 667 20.59 6.42 6.13
N CYS A 668 20.37 6.27 4.82
CA CYS A 668 20.92 7.18 3.81
C CYS A 668 20.03 7.35 2.58
N GLY A 669 20.20 8.48 1.90
CA GLY A 669 19.79 8.68 0.51
C GLY A 669 20.89 8.29 -0.48
N ILE A 670 20.52 7.79 -1.66
CA ILE A 670 21.45 7.44 -2.74
C ILE A 670 21.23 8.43 -3.88
N VAL A 671 22.29 9.16 -4.25
CA VAL A 671 22.34 10.05 -5.40
C VAL A 671 23.24 9.41 -6.45
N LEU A 672 22.84 9.45 -7.71
CA LEU A 672 23.63 8.93 -8.81
C LEU A 672 24.11 10.08 -9.71
N GLU A 673 25.40 10.11 -10.02
CA GLU A 673 25.99 10.92 -11.06
C GLU A 673 26.52 9.99 -12.13
N SER A 674 25.90 9.99 -13.32
CA SER A 674 26.27 9.03 -14.36
C SER A 674 26.09 9.58 -15.77
N GLY A 675 27.00 9.16 -16.66
CA GLY A 675 26.90 9.43 -18.11
C GLY A 675 25.89 8.53 -18.83
N GLU A 676 25.38 7.48 -18.20
CA GLU A 676 24.56 6.46 -18.87
C GLU A 676 23.08 6.83 -19.08
N PRO A 677 22.34 7.43 -18.08
CA PRO A 677 20.91 7.69 -18.22
C PRO A 677 20.61 8.85 -19.17
N ARG A 678 19.59 8.68 -20.04
CA ARG A 678 19.19 9.67 -21.05
C ARG A 678 17.73 9.67 -21.46
N GLU A 679 16.94 8.72 -20.96
CA GLU A 679 15.52 8.63 -21.28
C GLU A 679 14.68 8.22 -20.05
N VAL A 680 13.36 8.45 -20.09
CA VAL A 680 12.44 8.22 -18.98
C VAL A 680 12.53 6.81 -18.40
N HIS A 681 12.67 5.79 -19.27
CA HIS A 681 12.82 4.39 -18.84
C HIS A 681 14.04 4.17 -17.94
N HIS A 682 15.17 4.82 -18.24
CA HIS A 682 16.39 4.74 -17.44
C HIS A 682 16.19 5.37 -16.05
N PHE A 683 15.57 6.55 -15.98
CA PHE A 683 15.28 7.22 -14.71
C PHE A 683 14.28 6.43 -13.86
N ALA A 684 13.24 5.89 -14.49
CA ALA A 684 12.24 5.06 -13.80
C ALA A 684 12.89 3.82 -13.15
N LEU A 685 13.79 3.13 -13.87
CA LEU A 685 14.50 1.97 -13.34
C LEU A 685 15.48 2.36 -12.23
N LEU A 686 16.26 3.40 -12.39
CA LEU A 686 17.21 3.86 -11.37
C LEU A 686 16.50 4.26 -10.09
N THR A 687 15.38 4.99 -10.19
CA THR A 687 14.55 5.33 -9.03
C THR A 687 13.93 4.09 -8.42
N GLY A 688 13.38 3.19 -9.24
CA GLY A 688 12.80 1.93 -8.78
C GLY A 688 13.81 1.01 -8.07
N TYR A 689 15.08 1.10 -8.41
CA TYR A 689 16.18 0.37 -7.75
C TYR A 689 16.85 1.15 -6.61
N GLY A 690 16.33 2.33 -6.24
CA GLY A 690 16.67 3.00 -5.00
C GLY A 690 17.47 4.29 -5.10
N ALA A 691 17.71 4.84 -6.31
CA ALA A 691 18.26 6.17 -6.45
C ALA A 691 17.20 7.22 -6.05
N SER A 692 17.55 8.11 -5.13
CA SER A 692 16.68 9.21 -4.71
C SER A 692 16.79 10.41 -5.66
N ALA A 693 17.96 10.61 -6.27
CA ALA A 693 18.21 11.66 -7.28
C ALA A 693 19.27 11.21 -8.27
N ILE A 694 19.21 11.75 -9.49
CA ILE A 694 20.05 11.36 -10.61
C ILE A 694 20.54 12.61 -11.34
N ASN A 695 21.84 12.69 -11.55
CA ASN A 695 22.48 13.69 -12.40
C ASN A 695 22.98 13.01 -13.69
N PRO A 696 22.29 13.17 -14.82
CA PRO A 696 22.70 12.60 -16.11
C PRO A 696 23.67 13.53 -16.85
N TYR A 697 24.85 13.72 -16.29
CA TYR A 697 25.76 14.78 -16.73
C TYR A 697 26.08 14.74 -18.21
N LEU A 698 26.27 13.57 -18.82
CA LEU A 698 26.61 13.44 -20.24
C LEU A 698 25.42 13.75 -21.16
N ALA A 699 24.20 13.45 -20.73
CA ALA A 699 23.01 13.84 -21.48
C ALA A 699 22.82 15.37 -21.45
N PHE A 700 23.26 16.05 -20.40
CA PHE A 700 23.25 17.51 -20.31
C PHE A 700 24.33 18.17 -21.18
N GLU A 701 25.47 17.53 -21.36
CA GLU A 701 26.54 18.01 -22.27
C GLU A 701 26.14 17.91 -23.73
#